data_d8b6eeeb37a997d7692ea8ebb7822283
#
_entry.id   d8b6eeeb37a997d7692ea8ebb7822283
#
_cell.length_a   1.000
_cell.length_b   1.000
_cell.length_c   1.000
_cell.angle_alpha   90.00
_cell.angle_beta   90.00
_cell.angle_gamma   90.00
#
_symmetry.space_group_name_H-M   'P 1'
#
loop_
_entity.id
_entity.type
_entity.pdbx_description
1 polymer ?
#
loop_
_entity_poly.entity_id
_entity_poly.type
_entity_poly.pdbx_seq_one_letter_code
_entity_poly.pdbx_strand_id
1 'polypeptide(L)'
;MLISMLKLRRTSVVSNMCTHSLLRCEQLPFPLDFCQRRSCCRYKYCFKAPDYATVVVDEIESYITGRLLSASEAVWRILSLKMHKEHPAVVRLDVHLPDHQNVIFDPTSDVRDIFEAAERSSSTLIEWFALNVRDPSARRHLYTEIPEFYVWQNGTWMPREKKGCVAVGRMFNVSIYNYELYALRALLKCQRGCQNFSDVLMVDGCIHSTFRSACSAFGMSHDDSEFIACFTEFVETTVASLESIRHQFAMMLCSIKTVNARAIFEHFVSDLIGDDCRAVALRSIEIKMQHIGRSLLERDFQFEDVPVDDLSRVDHVSDELELPPLTDEQSQALDAILSLTVNDLTSKVIAVIAPAGTGKTLFVQHAVRALKRKGQSSLCVAASCLAATLLPQGRTAHAALKIPINADDESFCNWDGATRCRLATCDVIFWDEVSMVNQSIAETVDRSFKRLLDNDAMFGGKVMVFLGDFRQLPPVIRGGRGEKKSVMNAEWFKQARRFRFTKNFRSADDDYTSMLDQVGDGTLLSVDIPANCVAVTLDDAIAKVYGDDITCASRATCMMLAFTLEQCGLTNDAVLDKIAGPASYAHAVDDLSECKSPDEYPPEYVASLHVHGSPPAVLTLKTGARYMILRNLYPPCLCNGILAELIEHSRLMCTMRIISGPGAGQIFKLPRVSFHVTSENSGLPFNFVRRQFPISPAYCVTVHKSQGQTLSRIAIIADTDAFAHGLVYVALSRVGKWADVTFHSPRCETFLINKVCKELIE
;
A
#
# COMPACT_ATOMS: atom_id res chain seq x y z
N MET A 1 -15.35 -59.41 0.29
CA MET A 1 -13.98 -59.93 0.49
C MET A 1 -12.94 -59.13 -0.33
N LEU A 2 -13.18 -58.81 -1.60
CA LEU A 2 -12.26 -57.97 -2.39
C LEU A 2 -12.09 -56.52 -1.85
N ILE A 3 -13.18 -55.93 -1.33
CA ILE A 3 -13.15 -54.54 -0.77
C ILE A 3 -12.35 -54.48 0.54
N SER A 4 -12.34 -55.53 1.34
CA SER A 4 -11.57 -55.60 2.57
C SER A 4 -10.05 -55.82 2.31
N MET A 5 -9.69 -56.53 1.25
CA MET A 5 -8.28 -56.74 0.87
C MET A 5 -7.66 -55.49 0.22
N LEU A 6 -8.43 -54.71 -0.52
CA LEU A 6 -7.97 -53.42 -1.06
C LEU A 6 -7.77 -52.36 0.05
N LYS A 7 -8.59 -52.38 1.12
CA LYS A 7 -8.40 -51.53 2.29
C LYS A 7 -7.12 -51.87 3.07
N LEU A 8 -6.79 -53.13 3.23
CA LEU A 8 -5.61 -53.61 3.93
C LEU A 8 -4.29 -53.33 3.14
N ARG A 9 -4.28 -53.41 1.83
CA ARG A 9 -3.10 -53.06 1.02
C ARG A 9 -2.83 -51.55 1.04
N ARG A 10 -3.85 -50.68 1.09
CA ARG A 10 -3.66 -49.23 1.21
C ARG A 10 -3.08 -48.80 2.57
N THR A 11 -3.47 -49.44 3.65
CA THR A 11 -2.94 -49.13 4.99
C THR A 11 -1.47 -49.48 5.14
N SER A 12 -0.99 -50.57 4.51
CA SER A 12 0.42 -50.96 4.59
C SER A 12 1.37 -50.06 3.76
N VAL A 13 0.90 -49.57 2.61
CA VAL A 13 1.71 -48.66 1.77
C VAL A 13 1.79 -47.25 2.40
N VAL A 14 0.71 -46.77 3.01
CA VAL A 14 0.69 -45.46 3.68
C VAL A 14 1.56 -45.50 4.95
N SER A 15 1.58 -46.60 5.71
CA SER A 15 2.41 -46.69 6.90
C SER A 15 3.92 -46.72 6.60
N ASN A 16 4.33 -47.38 5.52
CA ASN A 16 5.76 -47.46 5.14
C ASN A 16 6.30 -46.16 4.54
N MET A 17 5.45 -45.35 3.87
CA MET A 17 5.89 -44.04 3.35
C MET A 17 5.96 -42.97 4.44
N CYS A 18 5.10 -43.02 5.47
CA CYS A 18 5.15 -42.07 6.59
C CYS A 18 6.36 -42.25 7.49
N THR A 19 6.83 -43.48 7.69
CA THR A 19 8.02 -43.72 8.54
C THR A 19 9.32 -43.25 7.90
N HIS A 20 9.45 -43.29 6.57
CA HIS A 20 10.65 -42.79 5.88
C HIS A 20 10.69 -41.26 5.74
N SER A 21 9.55 -40.57 5.69
CA SER A 21 9.51 -39.12 5.63
C SER A 21 9.66 -38.46 7.00
N LEU A 22 9.22 -39.08 8.07
CA LEU A 22 9.42 -38.56 9.43
C LEU A 22 10.91 -38.56 9.85
N LEU A 23 11.69 -39.58 9.43
CA LEU A 23 13.14 -39.66 9.71
C LEU A 23 13.97 -38.61 8.95
N ARG A 24 13.44 -38.00 7.89
CA ARG A 24 14.15 -36.91 7.18
C ARG A 24 13.79 -35.50 7.68
N CYS A 25 12.74 -35.34 8.49
CA CYS A 25 12.33 -34.03 9.00
C CYS A 25 13.05 -33.63 10.31
N GLU A 26 13.70 -34.56 11.00
CA GLU A 26 14.36 -34.26 12.27
C GLU A 26 15.77 -33.64 12.16
N GLN A 27 16.32 -33.47 10.93
CA GLN A 27 17.68 -32.97 10.73
C GLN A 27 17.81 -31.62 10.01
N LEU A 28 16.74 -30.86 9.85
CA LEU A 28 16.81 -29.51 9.25
C LEU A 28 16.44 -28.45 10.30
N PRO A 29 17.32 -27.46 10.57
CA PRO A 29 16.97 -26.33 11.40
C PRO A 29 15.93 -25.47 10.67
N PHE A 30 14.70 -25.44 11.16
CA PHE A 30 13.64 -24.62 10.59
C PHE A 30 13.82 -23.16 11.01
N PRO A 31 13.95 -22.20 10.06
CA PRO A 31 13.81 -20.79 10.39
C PRO A 31 12.33 -20.48 10.71
N LEU A 32 12.13 -19.56 11.63
CA LEU A 32 10.82 -19.08 12.11
C LEU A 32 9.90 -18.44 11.04
N ASP A 33 10.33 -18.36 9.80
CA ASP A 33 9.56 -17.82 8.65
C ASP A 33 8.38 -18.71 8.19
N PHE A 34 8.20 -19.87 8.79
CA PHE A 34 7.15 -20.82 8.39
C PHE A 34 5.73 -20.39 8.83
N CYS A 35 5.61 -19.36 9.67
CA CYS A 35 4.31 -18.93 10.19
C CYS A 35 3.42 -18.21 9.17
N GLN A 36 4.01 -17.46 8.25
CA GLN A 36 3.23 -16.75 7.19
C GLN A 36 2.76 -17.69 6.08
N ARG A 37 3.55 -18.72 5.73
CA ARG A 37 3.12 -19.75 4.76
C ARG A 37 2.00 -20.64 5.30
N ARG A 38 1.86 -20.78 6.61
CA ARG A 38 0.76 -21.54 7.24
C ARG A 38 -0.62 -20.89 7.06
N SER A 39 -0.68 -19.59 6.87
CA SER A 39 -1.94 -18.86 6.66
C SER A 39 -2.62 -19.24 5.34
N CYS A 40 -1.87 -19.26 4.22
CA CYS A 40 -2.38 -19.71 2.92
C CYS A 40 -2.86 -21.16 2.93
N CYS A 41 -2.06 -22.05 3.55
CA CYS A 41 -2.44 -23.46 3.68
C CYS A 41 -3.68 -23.64 4.56
N ARG A 42 -3.86 -22.85 5.63
CA ARG A 42 -5.06 -22.93 6.47
C ARG A 42 -6.32 -22.57 5.70
N TYR A 43 -6.32 -21.52 4.90
CA TYR A 43 -7.49 -21.14 4.09
C TYR A 43 -7.79 -22.19 3.01
N LYS A 44 -6.78 -22.71 2.32
CA LYS A 44 -6.96 -23.74 1.30
C LYS A 44 -7.57 -25.04 1.88
N TYR A 45 -7.22 -25.41 3.11
CA TYR A 45 -7.72 -26.63 3.76
C TYR A 45 -8.98 -26.44 4.59
N CYS A 46 -9.24 -25.28 5.16
CA CYS A 46 -10.47 -24.99 5.89
C CYS A 46 -11.71 -25.00 4.97
N PHE A 47 -11.53 -24.75 3.67
CA PHE A 47 -12.63 -24.61 2.72
C PHE A 47 -12.76 -25.77 1.73
N LYS A 48 -11.90 -26.78 1.77
CA LYS A 48 -12.12 -28.00 1.01
C LYS A 48 -13.15 -28.89 1.72
N ALA A 49 -14.23 -29.21 1.01
CA ALA A 49 -15.12 -30.29 1.40
C ALA A 49 -14.32 -31.60 1.52
N PRO A 50 -14.77 -32.57 2.35
CA PRO A 50 -14.12 -33.87 2.39
C PRO A 50 -14.05 -34.43 0.96
N ASP A 51 -12.82 -34.70 0.50
CA ASP A 51 -12.60 -35.27 -0.82
C ASP A 51 -13.33 -36.62 -0.88
N TYR A 52 -14.30 -36.75 -1.75
CA TYR A 52 -14.85 -38.06 -2.08
C TYR A 52 -13.74 -38.86 -2.77
N ALA A 53 -13.50 -40.08 -2.31
CA ALA A 53 -12.56 -40.97 -2.96
C ALA A 53 -13.15 -41.34 -4.34
N THR A 54 -12.72 -40.68 -5.38
CA THR A 54 -12.96 -41.14 -6.75
C THR A 54 -12.08 -42.35 -6.99
N VAL A 55 -12.67 -43.44 -7.43
CA VAL A 55 -11.89 -44.59 -7.92
C VAL A 55 -11.41 -44.24 -9.33
N VAL A 56 -10.20 -43.71 -9.41
CA VAL A 56 -9.55 -43.45 -10.69
C VAL A 56 -8.87 -44.74 -11.14
N VAL A 57 -9.13 -45.15 -12.35
CA VAL A 57 -8.59 -46.39 -12.96
C VAL A 57 -7.19 -46.16 -13.50
N ASP A 58 -6.72 -44.91 -13.61
CA ASP A 58 -5.40 -44.54 -14.09
C ASP A 58 -4.40 -44.37 -12.94
N GLU A 59 -3.35 -45.18 -12.92
CA GLU A 59 -2.29 -45.14 -11.90
C GLU A 59 -1.50 -43.85 -11.90
N ILE A 60 -1.34 -43.18 -13.04
CA ILE A 60 -0.59 -41.94 -13.20
C ILE A 60 -1.40 -40.77 -12.61
N GLU A 61 -2.70 -40.71 -12.91
CA GLU A 61 -3.60 -39.70 -12.37
C GLU A 61 -3.81 -39.88 -10.86
N SER A 62 -3.85 -41.15 -10.39
CA SER A 62 -3.86 -41.48 -8.97
C SER A 62 -2.59 -41.05 -8.25
N TYR A 63 -1.43 -41.12 -8.92
CA TYR A 63 -0.14 -40.66 -8.36
C TYR A 63 -0.06 -39.13 -8.29
N ILE A 64 -0.51 -38.44 -9.34
CA ILE A 64 -0.51 -36.97 -9.42
C ILE A 64 -1.50 -36.36 -8.43
N THR A 65 -2.68 -36.98 -8.23
CA THR A 65 -3.69 -36.56 -7.28
C THR A 65 -3.51 -37.14 -5.88
N GLY A 66 -2.57 -38.09 -5.74
CA GLY A 66 -2.23 -38.73 -4.46
C GLY A 66 -1.76 -37.76 -3.42
N ARG A 67 -2.42 -37.79 -2.26
CA ARG A 67 -2.13 -36.91 -1.12
C ARG A 67 -1.48 -37.70 0.01
N LEU A 68 -0.32 -37.23 0.47
CA LEU A 68 0.31 -37.78 1.67
C LEU A 68 -0.52 -37.36 2.90
N LEU A 69 -1.06 -38.34 3.62
CA LEU A 69 -1.80 -38.18 4.86
C LEU A 69 -1.00 -38.76 6.02
N SER A 70 -1.10 -38.14 7.20
CA SER A 70 -0.62 -38.76 8.43
C SER A 70 -1.44 -40.01 8.76
N ALA A 71 -0.84 -40.96 9.48
CA ALA A 71 -1.54 -42.19 9.87
C ALA A 71 -2.84 -41.90 10.64
N SER A 72 -2.83 -40.93 11.55
CA SER A 72 -4.02 -40.50 12.29
C SER A 72 -5.09 -39.89 11.39
N GLU A 73 -4.72 -39.04 10.43
CA GLU A 73 -5.68 -38.47 9.46
C GLU A 73 -6.27 -39.56 8.56
N ALA A 74 -5.46 -40.53 8.12
CA ALA A 74 -5.92 -41.67 7.32
C ALA A 74 -6.95 -42.51 8.09
N VAL A 75 -6.70 -42.82 9.37
CA VAL A 75 -7.66 -43.55 10.22
C VAL A 75 -8.98 -42.79 10.38
N TRP A 76 -8.93 -41.49 10.64
CA TRP A 76 -10.13 -40.67 10.78
C TRP A 76 -10.97 -40.65 9.51
N ARG A 77 -10.33 -40.59 8.32
CA ARG A 77 -11.02 -40.64 7.02
C ARG A 77 -11.60 -42.02 6.74
N ILE A 78 -10.87 -43.11 7.02
CA ILE A 78 -11.37 -44.48 6.85
C ILE A 78 -12.59 -44.74 7.71
N LEU A 79 -12.57 -44.22 8.93
CA LEU A 79 -13.71 -44.38 9.87
C LEU A 79 -14.83 -43.37 9.61
N SER A 80 -14.68 -42.50 8.61
CA SER A 80 -15.64 -41.42 8.27
C SER A 80 -15.97 -40.51 9.46
N LEU A 81 -14.99 -40.33 10.36
CA LEU A 81 -15.13 -39.45 11.50
C LEU A 81 -15.06 -37.96 11.05
N LYS A 82 -15.77 -37.12 11.80
CA LYS A 82 -15.82 -35.69 11.50
C LYS A 82 -14.45 -35.03 11.71
N MET A 83 -13.78 -34.65 10.65
CA MET A 83 -12.37 -34.20 10.67
C MET A 83 -12.19 -32.70 10.94
N HIS A 84 -13.23 -31.92 10.77
CA HIS A 84 -13.17 -30.48 11.03
C HIS A 84 -14.50 -29.97 11.56
N LYS A 85 -14.42 -28.90 12.30
CA LYS A 85 -15.56 -28.12 12.77
C LYS A 85 -15.34 -26.68 12.27
N GLU A 86 -16.30 -26.19 11.55
CA GLU A 86 -16.28 -24.83 11.07
C GLU A 86 -16.98 -23.91 12.07
N HIS A 87 -16.33 -22.83 12.44
CA HIS A 87 -16.94 -21.76 13.20
C HIS A 87 -16.32 -20.42 12.77
N PRO A 88 -17.09 -19.51 12.19
CA PRO A 88 -18.52 -19.62 11.84
C PRO A 88 -18.81 -20.68 10.78
N ALA A 89 -20.06 -21.16 10.75
CA ALA A 89 -20.53 -22.09 9.71
C ALA A 89 -20.48 -21.42 8.34
N VAL A 90 -19.99 -22.11 7.31
CA VAL A 90 -19.93 -21.58 5.94
C VAL A 90 -21.07 -22.17 5.11
N VAL A 91 -21.89 -21.29 4.55
CA VAL A 91 -22.98 -21.65 3.64
C VAL A 91 -22.54 -21.34 2.21
N ARG A 92 -22.56 -22.33 1.33
CA ARG A 92 -22.29 -22.12 -0.10
C ARG A 92 -23.44 -21.39 -0.76
N LEU A 93 -23.10 -20.35 -1.51
CA LEU A 93 -24.05 -19.54 -2.26
C LEU A 93 -23.82 -19.74 -3.76
N ASP A 94 -24.91 -20.06 -4.48
CA ASP A 94 -24.86 -20.27 -5.91
C ASP A 94 -24.69 -18.94 -6.66
N VAL A 95 -23.91 -18.98 -7.75
CA VAL A 95 -23.79 -17.86 -8.70
C VAL A 95 -23.91 -18.46 -10.10
N HIS A 96 -24.93 -18.04 -10.85
CA HIS A 96 -25.17 -18.48 -12.21
C HIS A 96 -25.82 -17.35 -13.01
N LEU A 97 -25.63 -17.35 -14.30
CA LEU A 97 -26.33 -16.45 -15.23
C LEU A 97 -27.82 -16.83 -15.31
N PRO A 98 -28.69 -15.93 -15.81
CA PRO A 98 -30.09 -16.28 -16.11
C PRO A 98 -30.15 -17.58 -16.92
N ASP A 99 -31.04 -18.46 -16.55
CA ASP A 99 -31.29 -19.76 -17.21
C ASP A 99 -30.11 -20.77 -17.22
N HIS A 100 -29.06 -20.52 -16.43
CA HIS A 100 -27.88 -21.39 -16.31
C HIS A 100 -27.73 -21.99 -14.91
N GLN A 101 -28.82 -22.47 -14.33
CA GLN A 101 -28.79 -23.10 -13.01
C GLN A 101 -28.14 -24.50 -13.08
N ASN A 102 -27.31 -24.81 -12.08
CA ASN A 102 -26.78 -26.17 -11.93
C ASN A 102 -27.80 -27.07 -11.28
N VAL A 103 -28.19 -28.14 -11.97
CA VAL A 103 -29.10 -29.16 -11.45
C VAL A 103 -28.27 -30.41 -11.15
N ILE A 104 -28.35 -30.89 -9.91
CA ILE A 104 -27.74 -32.17 -9.51
C ILE A 104 -28.74 -33.26 -9.75
N PHE A 105 -28.42 -34.21 -10.61
CA PHE A 105 -29.28 -35.35 -10.92
C PHE A 105 -28.50 -36.67 -10.86
N ASP A 106 -29.22 -37.77 -10.64
CA ASP A 106 -28.62 -39.08 -10.76
C ASP A 106 -28.53 -39.45 -12.25
N PRO A 107 -27.37 -39.84 -12.77
CA PRO A 107 -27.17 -40.19 -14.18
C PRO A 107 -28.09 -41.37 -14.65
N THR A 108 -28.66 -42.11 -13.73
CA THR A 108 -29.58 -43.23 -14.02
C THR A 108 -31.05 -42.83 -14.06
N SER A 109 -31.37 -41.57 -13.73
CA SER A 109 -32.76 -41.05 -13.74
C SER A 109 -33.30 -40.83 -15.15
N ASP A 110 -34.61 -40.96 -15.36
CA ASP A 110 -35.25 -40.63 -16.63
C ASP A 110 -35.11 -39.14 -16.94
N VAL A 111 -34.90 -38.81 -18.21
CA VAL A 111 -34.76 -37.46 -18.70
C VAL A 111 -35.93 -36.55 -18.28
N ARG A 112 -37.17 -37.10 -18.23
CA ARG A 112 -38.34 -36.36 -17.76
C ARG A 112 -38.26 -36.01 -16.29
N ASP A 113 -37.80 -36.93 -15.45
CA ASP A 113 -37.63 -36.70 -14.01
C ASP A 113 -36.56 -35.65 -13.74
N ILE A 114 -35.52 -35.63 -14.60
CA ILE A 114 -34.45 -34.61 -14.54
C ILE A 114 -34.99 -33.21 -14.87
N PHE A 115 -35.84 -33.09 -15.91
CA PHE A 115 -36.45 -31.81 -16.27
C PHE A 115 -37.44 -31.35 -15.20
N GLU A 116 -38.28 -32.21 -14.66
CA GLU A 116 -39.19 -31.87 -13.57
C GLU A 116 -38.44 -31.49 -12.27
N ALA A 117 -37.35 -32.15 -11.98
CA ALA A 117 -36.48 -31.80 -10.85
C ALA A 117 -35.78 -30.45 -11.07
N ALA A 118 -35.38 -30.16 -12.30
CA ALA A 118 -34.77 -28.87 -12.68
C ALA A 118 -35.76 -27.71 -12.52
N GLU A 119 -37.01 -27.90 -12.97
CA GLU A 119 -38.05 -26.88 -12.82
C GLU A 119 -38.44 -26.62 -11.36
N ARG A 120 -38.32 -27.63 -10.49
CA ARG A 120 -38.61 -27.51 -9.05
C ARG A 120 -37.42 -27.04 -8.22
N SER A 121 -36.19 -27.08 -8.75
CA SER A 121 -35.02 -26.74 -8.01
C SER A 121 -34.80 -25.22 -8.02
N SER A 122 -34.88 -24.58 -6.86
CA SER A 122 -34.51 -23.18 -6.70
C SER A 122 -33.06 -23.10 -6.20
N SER A 123 -32.25 -22.25 -6.84
CA SER A 123 -30.91 -21.94 -6.35
C SER A 123 -30.94 -20.94 -5.18
N THR A 124 -29.90 -20.92 -4.35
CA THR A 124 -29.77 -19.93 -3.26
C THR A 124 -29.87 -18.52 -3.77
N LEU A 125 -29.45 -18.23 -5.03
CA LEU A 125 -29.51 -16.91 -5.66
C LEU A 125 -30.96 -16.53 -6.05
N ILE A 126 -31.66 -17.40 -6.74
CA ILE A 126 -33.05 -17.15 -7.14
C ILE A 126 -33.94 -16.96 -5.90
N GLU A 127 -33.72 -17.79 -4.89
CA GLU A 127 -34.47 -17.67 -3.65
C GLU A 127 -34.10 -16.44 -2.83
N TRP A 128 -32.89 -15.89 -2.99
CA TRP A 128 -32.56 -14.59 -2.42
C TRP A 128 -33.34 -13.46 -3.08
N PHE A 129 -33.56 -13.51 -4.39
CA PHE A 129 -34.43 -12.56 -5.07
C PHE A 129 -35.88 -12.70 -4.53
N ALA A 130 -36.37 -13.92 -4.43
CA ALA A 130 -37.70 -14.19 -3.88
C ALA A 130 -37.84 -13.75 -2.40
N LEU A 131 -36.80 -13.95 -1.60
CA LEU A 131 -36.74 -13.47 -0.22
C LEU A 131 -36.85 -11.93 -0.16
N ASN A 132 -36.13 -11.19 -0.99
CA ASN A 132 -36.19 -9.74 -1.04
C ASN A 132 -37.56 -9.20 -1.49
N VAL A 133 -38.35 -10.00 -2.26
CA VAL A 133 -39.74 -9.65 -2.59
C VAL A 133 -40.62 -9.81 -1.38
N ARG A 134 -40.57 -10.98 -0.69
CA ARG A 134 -41.49 -11.33 0.41
C ARG A 134 -41.14 -10.69 1.75
N ASP A 135 -39.84 -10.40 2.01
CA ASP A 135 -39.40 -9.82 3.28
C ASP A 135 -38.61 -8.52 3.05
N PRO A 136 -39.23 -7.35 3.26
CA PRO A 136 -38.54 -6.06 3.12
C PRO A 136 -37.32 -5.90 4.07
N SER A 137 -37.25 -6.66 5.17
CA SER A 137 -36.14 -6.59 6.10
C SER A 137 -34.86 -7.20 5.52
N ALA A 138 -34.99 -8.18 4.62
CA ALA A 138 -33.88 -8.83 3.95
C ALA A 138 -33.14 -7.90 2.96
N ARG A 139 -33.84 -6.90 2.41
CA ARG A 139 -33.29 -5.96 1.41
C ARG A 139 -32.10 -5.15 1.90
N ARG A 140 -31.91 -5.02 3.22
CA ARG A 140 -30.78 -4.32 3.82
C ARG A 140 -29.48 -5.13 3.79
N HIS A 141 -29.57 -6.44 3.49
CA HIS A 141 -28.44 -7.36 3.53
C HIS A 141 -27.92 -7.68 2.13
N LEU A 142 -26.59 -7.81 2.01
CA LEU A 142 -25.96 -8.35 0.82
C LEU A 142 -26.27 -9.85 0.68
N TYR A 143 -26.18 -10.38 -0.53
CA TYR A 143 -26.34 -11.81 -0.76
C TYR A 143 -25.42 -12.67 0.13
N THR A 144 -24.17 -12.24 0.31
CA THR A 144 -23.19 -12.92 1.17
C THR A 144 -23.49 -12.83 2.66
N GLU A 145 -24.28 -11.84 3.09
CA GLU A 145 -24.66 -11.63 4.49
C GLU A 145 -25.94 -12.43 4.87
N ILE A 146 -26.72 -12.87 3.89
CA ILE A 146 -27.99 -13.57 4.14
C ILE A 146 -27.88 -14.75 5.11
N PRO A 147 -26.87 -15.66 5.01
CA PRO A 147 -26.75 -16.77 5.95
C PRO A 147 -26.56 -16.40 7.41
N GLU A 148 -26.17 -15.17 7.70
CA GLU A 148 -26.07 -14.65 9.07
C GLU A 148 -27.45 -14.48 9.72
N PHE A 149 -28.44 -14.08 8.93
CA PHE A 149 -29.80 -13.74 9.39
C PHE A 149 -30.85 -14.79 9.03
N TYR A 150 -30.61 -15.59 8.00
CA TYR A 150 -31.54 -16.61 7.45
C TYR A 150 -30.83 -17.96 7.36
N VAL A 151 -31.64 -19.02 7.41
CA VAL A 151 -31.18 -20.42 7.28
C VAL A 151 -31.74 -21.00 5.97
N TRP A 152 -30.89 -21.66 5.20
CA TRP A 152 -31.29 -22.40 4.00
C TRP A 152 -31.91 -23.73 4.41
N GLN A 153 -33.21 -23.92 4.16
CA GLN A 153 -33.95 -25.15 4.46
C GLN A 153 -34.98 -25.44 3.37
N ASN A 154 -35.02 -26.67 2.92
CA ASN A 154 -36.00 -27.15 1.94
C ASN A 154 -36.12 -26.25 0.69
N GLY A 155 -34.98 -25.73 0.18
CA GLY A 155 -34.95 -24.88 -1.00
C GLY A 155 -35.41 -23.44 -0.77
N THR A 156 -35.54 -22.99 0.48
CA THR A 156 -35.97 -21.61 0.82
C THR A 156 -35.14 -20.99 1.94
N TRP A 157 -35.07 -19.66 1.95
CA TRP A 157 -34.49 -18.89 3.06
C TRP A 157 -35.54 -18.62 4.14
N MET A 158 -35.31 -19.15 5.35
CA MET A 158 -36.18 -18.96 6.52
C MET A 158 -35.47 -18.10 7.57
N PRO A 159 -36.18 -17.20 8.29
CA PRO A 159 -35.57 -16.41 9.34
C PRO A 159 -34.90 -17.27 10.42
N ARG A 160 -33.74 -16.84 10.92
CA ARG A 160 -32.97 -17.57 11.93
C ARG A 160 -33.59 -17.33 13.32
N GLU A 161 -34.08 -18.40 13.97
CA GLU A 161 -34.65 -18.30 15.31
C GLU A 161 -33.62 -18.06 16.41
N LYS A 162 -32.41 -18.63 16.30
CA LYS A 162 -31.37 -18.51 17.28
C LYS A 162 -30.47 -17.29 16.94
N LYS A 163 -30.61 -16.22 17.70
CA LYS A 163 -29.68 -15.09 17.66
C LYS A 163 -28.32 -15.53 18.19
N GLY A 164 -27.22 -15.24 17.46
CA GLY A 164 -25.86 -15.50 17.88
C GLY A 164 -25.16 -16.70 17.20
N CYS A 165 -25.84 -17.42 16.27
CA CYS A 165 -25.15 -18.35 15.39
C CYS A 165 -24.56 -17.58 14.21
N VAL A 166 -23.26 -17.39 14.21
CA VAL A 166 -22.57 -16.77 13.09
C VAL A 166 -22.45 -17.78 11.95
N ALA A 167 -22.98 -17.43 10.79
CA ALA A 167 -22.81 -18.18 9.55
C ALA A 167 -22.40 -17.22 8.43
N VAL A 168 -21.44 -17.61 7.62
CA VAL A 168 -20.89 -16.79 6.53
C VAL A 168 -21.31 -17.35 5.19
N GLY A 169 -21.83 -16.50 4.32
CA GLY A 169 -22.16 -16.87 2.93
C GLY A 169 -20.91 -16.82 2.06
N ARG A 170 -20.71 -17.88 1.27
CA ARG A 170 -19.57 -17.95 0.35
C ARG A 170 -20.01 -18.34 -1.05
N MET A 171 -19.78 -17.46 -2.01
CA MET A 171 -19.88 -17.75 -3.43
C MET A 171 -18.62 -18.47 -3.92
N PHE A 172 -18.74 -19.43 -4.84
CA PHE A 172 -17.59 -20.09 -5.45
C PHE A 172 -16.74 -19.11 -6.28
N ASN A 173 -15.49 -19.48 -6.51
CA ASN A 173 -14.60 -18.68 -7.32
C ASN A 173 -14.98 -18.79 -8.80
N VAL A 174 -14.99 -17.66 -9.50
CA VAL A 174 -15.29 -17.56 -10.92
C VAL A 174 -14.05 -17.02 -11.60
N SER A 175 -13.60 -17.72 -12.66
CA SER A 175 -12.48 -17.27 -13.47
C SER A 175 -12.79 -15.95 -14.15
N ILE A 176 -11.82 -15.03 -14.18
CA ILE A 176 -11.94 -13.75 -14.88
C ILE A 176 -12.22 -13.91 -16.38
N TYR A 177 -11.86 -15.05 -16.96
CA TYR A 177 -12.16 -15.34 -18.39
C TYR A 177 -13.65 -15.59 -18.64
N ASN A 178 -14.45 -15.89 -17.61
CA ASN A 178 -15.90 -15.89 -17.70
C ASN A 178 -16.46 -14.53 -17.27
N TYR A 179 -16.25 -13.52 -18.12
CA TYR A 179 -16.49 -12.12 -17.81
C TYR A 179 -17.88 -11.80 -17.27
N GLU A 180 -18.94 -12.37 -17.85
CA GLU A 180 -20.31 -12.08 -17.41
C GLU A 180 -20.61 -12.67 -16.03
N LEU A 181 -20.20 -13.91 -15.79
CA LEU A 181 -20.40 -14.55 -14.48
C LEU A 181 -19.53 -13.93 -13.40
N TYR A 182 -18.31 -13.51 -13.76
CA TYR A 182 -17.42 -12.78 -12.89
C TYR A 182 -17.99 -11.41 -12.49
N ALA A 183 -18.53 -10.67 -13.46
CA ALA A 183 -19.19 -9.39 -13.23
C ALA A 183 -20.44 -9.53 -12.36
N LEU A 184 -21.29 -10.51 -12.64
CA LEU A 184 -22.44 -10.83 -11.78
C LEU A 184 -22.01 -11.10 -10.34
N ARG A 185 -20.98 -11.94 -10.14
CA ARG A 185 -20.46 -12.24 -8.81
C ARG A 185 -19.91 -10.99 -8.09
N ALA A 186 -19.26 -10.07 -8.81
CA ALA A 186 -18.78 -8.81 -8.27
C ALA A 186 -19.94 -7.89 -7.83
N LEU A 187 -20.98 -7.76 -8.66
CA LEU A 187 -22.16 -6.95 -8.37
C LEU A 187 -22.93 -7.49 -7.15
N LEU A 188 -23.10 -8.81 -7.02
CA LEU A 188 -23.76 -9.46 -5.88
C LEU A 188 -23.06 -9.19 -4.53
N LYS A 189 -21.80 -8.81 -4.54
CA LYS A 189 -21.05 -8.41 -3.33
C LYS A 189 -21.29 -6.95 -2.91
N CYS A 190 -21.83 -6.13 -3.80
CA CYS A 190 -21.94 -4.69 -3.59
C CYS A 190 -23.38 -4.20 -3.58
N GLN A 191 -24.30 -4.90 -4.27
CA GLN A 191 -25.70 -4.50 -4.40
C GLN A 191 -26.58 -5.21 -3.36
N ARG A 192 -27.49 -4.47 -2.74
CA ARG A 192 -28.42 -4.93 -1.71
C ARG A 192 -29.84 -4.94 -2.26
N GLY A 193 -30.67 -5.85 -1.78
CA GLY A 193 -32.11 -5.82 -1.98
C GLY A 193 -32.60 -6.10 -3.39
N CYS A 194 -31.76 -6.62 -4.30
CA CYS A 194 -32.15 -6.99 -5.66
C CYS A 194 -33.24 -8.08 -5.62
N GLN A 195 -34.26 -7.92 -6.43
CA GLN A 195 -35.43 -8.81 -6.50
C GLN A 195 -35.42 -9.69 -7.76
N ASN A 196 -34.55 -9.38 -8.71
CA ASN A 196 -34.36 -10.10 -9.97
C ASN A 196 -33.02 -9.72 -10.59
N PHE A 197 -32.64 -10.36 -11.71
CA PHE A 197 -31.41 -10.05 -12.42
C PHE A 197 -31.40 -8.64 -13.04
N SER A 198 -32.58 -8.08 -13.40
CA SER A 198 -32.64 -6.72 -13.92
C SER A 198 -32.28 -5.68 -12.87
N ASP A 199 -32.61 -5.95 -11.60
CA ASP A 199 -32.20 -5.07 -10.48
C ASP A 199 -30.67 -5.10 -10.29
N VAL A 200 -30.05 -6.28 -10.52
CA VAL A 200 -28.57 -6.37 -10.48
C VAL A 200 -27.93 -5.62 -11.65
N LEU A 201 -28.59 -5.54 -12.79
CA LEU A 201 -28.15 -4.76 -13.96
C LEU A 201 -28.41 -3.26 -13.82
N MET A 202 -29.21 -2.86 -12.81
CA MET A 202 -29.55 -1.44 -12.61
C MET A 202 -28.46 -0.75 -11.77
N VAL A 203 -27.84 0.27 -12.34
CA VAL A 203 -26.85 1.12 -11.68
C VAL A 203 -27.27 2.58 -11.88
N ASP A 204 -27.39 3.34 -10.78
CA ASP A 204 -27.80 4.75 -10.76
C ASP A 204 -29.09 5.04 -11.56
N GLY A 205 -30.06 4.12 -11.51
CA GLY A 205 -31.35 4.24 -12.18
C GLY A 205 -31.35 3.85 -13.65
N CYS A 206 -30.20 3.46 -14.22
CA CYS A 206 -30.07 2.97 -15.59
C CYS A 206 -29.90 1.45 -15.62
N ILE A 207 -30.67 0.74 -16.44
CA ILE A 207 -30.55 -0.70 -16.66
C ILE A 207 -29.56 -0.95 -17.79
N HIS A 208 -28.48 -1.68 -17.49
CA HIS A 208 -27.43 -2.03 -18.43
C HIS A 208 -27.77 -3.33 -19.19
N SER A 209 -27.25 -3.47 -20.42
CA SER A 209 -27.53 -4.65 -21.25
C SER A 209 -26.78 -5.92 -20.82
N THR A 210 -25.66 -5.78 -20.10
CA THR A 210 -24.82 -6.91 -19.66
C THR A 210 -24.31 -6.68 -18.23
N PHE A 211 -23.98 -7.76 -17.51
CA PHE A 211 -23.39 -7.63 -16.18
C PHE A 211 -22.03 -6.95 -16.23
N ARG A 212 -21.29 -7.15 -17.32
CA ARG A 212 -20.02 -6.45 -17.54
C ARG A 212 -20.22 -4.93 -17.65
N SER A 213 -21.21 -4.47 -18.43
CA SER A 213 -21.48 -3.02 -18.54
C SER A 213 -21.99 -2.42 -17.24
N ALA A 214 -22.84 -3.16 -16.48
CA ALA A 214 -23.26 -2.74 -15.15
C ALA A 214 -22.07 -2.68 -14.15
N CYS A 215 -21.17 -3.64 -14.23
CA CYS A 215 -19.94 -3.67 -13.42
C CYS A 215 -19.01 -2.49 -13.74
N SER A 216 -18.91 -2.12 -15.02
CA SER A 216 -18.17 -0.92 -15.47
C SER A 216 -18.79 0.36 -14.92
N ALA A 217 -20.10 0.51 -15.05
CA ALA A 217 -20.84 1.65 -14.49
C ALA A 217 -20.72 1.72 -12.95
N PHE A 218 -20.59 0.55 -12.30
CA PHE A 218 -20.34 0.47 -10.86
C PHE A 218 -18.88 0.81 -10.47
N GLY A 219 -18.00 1.08 -11.45
CA GLY A 219 -16.59 1.41 -11.22
C GLY A 219 -15.70 0.20 -10.91
N MET A 220 -16.04 -0.98 -11.43
CA MET A 220 -15.33 -2.24 -11.18
C MET A 220 -14.79 -2.88 -12.48
N SER A 221 -14.54 -2.09 -13.54
CA SER A 221 -14.04 -2.62 -14.80
C SER A 221 -12.51 -2.59 -14.91
N HIS A 222 -11.96 -3.36 -15.86
CA HIS A 222 -10.53 -3.43 -16.18
C HIS A 222 -10.20 -2.88 -17.58
N ASP A 223 -11.11 -2.11 -18.19
CA ASP A 223 -10.96 -1.53 -19.51
C ASP A 223 -10.89 0.00 -19.47
N ASP A 224 -10.70 0.62 -20.66
CA ASP A 224 -10.58 2.07 -20.80
C ASP A 224 -11.91 2.82 -20.50
N SER A 225 -13.04 2.10 -20.41
CA SER A 225 -14.36 2.70 -20.15
C SER A 225 -14.42 3.44 -18.81
N GLU A 226 -13.74 2.93 -17.78
CA GLU A 226 -13.68 3.62 -16.49
C GLU A 226 -12.80 4.88 -16.55
N PHE A 227 -11.69 4.85 -17.30
CA PHE A 227 -10.91 6.07 -17.54
C PHE A 227 -11.80 7.14 -18.17
N ILE A 228 -12.53 6.76 -19.24
CA ILE A 228 -13.42 7.66 -19.95
C ILE A 228 -14.50 8.20 -19.00
N ALA A 229 -15.17 7.33 -18.25
CA ALA A 229 -16.20 7.73 -17.30
C ALA A 229 -15.67 8.68 -16.20
N CYS A 230 -14.49 8.36 -15.60
CA CYS A 230 -13.86 9.22 -14.61
C CYS A 230 -13.50 10.60 -15.18
N PHE A 231 -12.91 10.62 -16.38
CA PHE A 231 -12.48 11.88 -16.96
C PHE A 231 -13.66 12.71 -17.44
N THR A 232 -14.74 12.09 -17.97
CA THR A 232 -16.02 12.76 -18.28
C THR A 232 -16.63 13.38 -17.01
N GLU A 233 -16.73 12.62 -15.91
CA GLU A 233 -17.20 13.14 -14.62
C GLU A 233 -16.38 14.35 -14.18
N PHE A 234 -15.04 14.30 -14.35
CA PHE A 234 -14.18 15.42 -14.01
C PHE A 234 -14.47 16.67 -14.84
N VAL A 235 -14.56 16.53 -16.16
CA VAL A 235 -14.82 17.66 -17.09
C VAL A 235 -16.20 18.27 -16.85
N GLU A 236 -17.22 17.45 -16.68
CA GLU A 236 -18.61 17.91 -16.50
C GLU A 236 -18.87 18.55 -15.13
N THR A 237 -18.23 18.05 -14.07
CA THR A 237 -18.52 18.50 -12.69
C THR A 237 -17.54 19.55 -12.16
N THR A 238 -16.51 19.90 -12.93
CA THR A 238 -15.46 20.82 -12.46
C THR A 238 -15.33 22.02 -13.40
N VAL A 239 -15.50 23.22 -12.86
CA VAL A 239 -15.10 24.44 -13.57
C VAL A 239 -13.57 24.55 -13.48
N ALA A 240 -12.87 23.86 -14.38
CA ALA A 240 -11.42 23.76 -14.37
C ALA A 240 -10.80 24.58 -15.51
N SER A 241 -9.60 25.14 -15.26
CA SER A 241 -8.79 25.71 -16.33
C SER A 241 -8.28 24.60 -17.26
N LEU A 242 -8.00 24.94 -18.52
CA LEU A 242 -7.45 24.02 -19.51
C LEU A 242 -6.18 23.31 -18.99
N GLU A 243 -5.34 24.04 -18.26
CA GLU A 243 -4.14 23.51 -17.63
C GLU A 243 -4.45 22.47 -16.53
N SER A 244 -5.53 22.67 -15.76
CA SER A 244 -6.03 21.72 -14.78
C SER A 244 -6.59 20.46 -15.42
N ILE A 245 -7.28 20.59 -16.56
CA ILE A 245 -7.83 19.46 -17.34
C ILE A 245 -6.68 18.60 -17.88
N ARG A 246 -5.66 19.19 -18.49
CA ARG A 246 -4.44 18.51 -18.96
C ARG A 246 -3.69 17.83 -17.82
N HIS A 247 -3.69 18.48 -16.66
CA HIS A 247 -3.08 17.94 -15.47
C HIS A 247 -3.81 16.68 -14.99
N GLN A 248 -5.13 16.72 -14.86
CA GLN A 248 -5.94 15.57 -14.47
C GLN A 248 -5.77 14.41 -15.45
N PHE A 249 -5.74 14.70 -16.75
CA PHE A 249 -5.52 13.72 -17.80
C PHE A 249 -4.14 13.02 -17.66
N ALA A 250 -3.07 13.81 -17.49
CA ALA A 250 -1.71 13.29 -17.28
C ALA A 250 -1.62 12.40 -16.03
N MET A 251 -2.20 12.86 -14.91
CA MET A 251 -2.23 12.10 -13.66
C MET A 251 -2.96 10.77 -13.83
N MET A 252 -4.09 10.75 -14.51
CA MET A 252 -4.86 9.54 -14.80
C MET A 252 -4.10 8.59 -15.71
N LEU A 253 -3.46 9.07 -16.78
CA LEU A 253 -2.61 8.24 -17.64
C LEU A 253 -1.44 7.62 -16.89
N CYS A 254 -0.86 8.31 -15.92
CA CYS A 254 0.21 7.76 -15.09
C CYS A 254 -0.28 6.70 -14.10
N SER A 255 -1.52 6.79 -13.65
CA SER A 255 -2.05 6.05 -12.50
C SER A 255 -2.95 4.88 -12.89
N ILE A 256 -3.62 4.95 -14.02
CA ILE A 256 -4.55 3.93 -14.54
C ILE A 256 -3.88 3.23 -15.73
N LYS A 257 -3.95 1.89 -15.73
CA LYS A 257 -3.49 1.11 -16.88
C LYS A 257 -4.54 1.25 -18.00
N THR A 258 -4.15 1.82 -19.11
CA THR A 258 -4.98 2.00 -20.29
C THR A 258 -4.61 1.00 -21.38
N VAL A 259 -5.57 0.57 -22.18
CA VAL A 259 -5.36 -0.29 -23.35
C VAL A 259 -4.92 0.55 -24.56
N ASN A 260 -5.56 1.71 -24.77
CA ASN A 260 -5.26 2.61 -25.87
C ASN A 260 -5.33 4.08 -25.44
N ALA A 261 -4.23 4.59 -24.89
CA ALA A 261 -4.15 5.97 -24.42
C ALA A 261 -4.35 7.02 -25.53
N ARG A 262 -3.93 6.69 -26.76
CA ARG A 262 -4.12 7.58 -27.92
C ARG A 262 -5.61 7.72 -28.28
N ALA A 263 -6.37 6.63 -28.29
CA ALA A 263 -7.81 6.70 -28.56
C ALA A 263 -8.55 7.49 -27.47
N ILE A 264 -8.13 7.38 -26.20
CA ILE A 264 -8.69 8.18 -25.11
C ILE A 264 -8.38 9.66 -25.32
N PHE A 265 -7.16 10.03 -25.73
CA PHE A 265 -6.80 11.41 -26.06
C PHE A 265 -7.66 11.97 -27.20
N GLU A 266 -7.88 11.19 -28.27
CA GLU A 266 -8.74 11.59 -29.39
C GLU A 266 -10.20 11.78 -28.96
N HIS A 267 -10.66 10.96 -28.01
CA HIS A 267 -12.03 11.08 -27.47
C HIS A 267 -12.26 12.42 -26.75
N PHE A 268 -11.24 12.92 -26.04
CA PHE A 268 -11.29 14.18 -25.27
C PHE A 268 -10.50 15.32 -25.93
N VAL A 269 -10.21 15.23 -27.22
CA VAL A 269 -9.35 16.19 -27.90
C VAL A 269 -9.84 17.63 -27.77
N SER A 270 -11.17 17.88 -27.85
CA SER A 270 -11.76 19.20 -27.67
C SER A 270 -11.50 19.81 -26.30
N ASP A 271 -11.61 18.99 -25.26
CA ASP A 271 -11.43 19.42 -23.86
C ASP A 271 -9.95 19.64 -23.50
N LEU A 272 -9.07 18.91 -24.16
CA LEU A 272 -7.62 18.95 -23.91
C LEU A 272 -6.90 20.02 -24.71
N ILE A 273 -7.39 20.36 -25.89
CA ILE A 273 -6.78 21.36 -26.79
C ILE A 273 -7.29 22.76 -26.45
N GLY A 274 -8.62 22.96 -26.32
CA GLY A 274 -9.22 24.29 -26.21
C GLY A 274 -8.86 25.14 -27.40
N ASP A 275 -8.34 26.36 -27.16
CA ASP A 275 -7.85 27.28 -28.19
C ASP A 275 -6.40 27.01 -28.65
N ASP A 276 -5.70 26.07 -28.02
CA ASP A 276 -4.32 25.70 -28.35
C ASP A 276 -4.26 24.73 -29.55
N CYS A 277 -3.04 24.50 -30.05
CA CYS A 277 -2.85 23.42 -31.02
C CYS A 277 -2.53 22.11 -30.32
N ARG A 278 -2.73 20.98 -31.02
CA ARG A 278 -2.47 19.61 -30.51
C ARG A 278 -1.05 19.43 -29.94
N ALA A 279 -0.03 20.00 -30.58
CA ALA A 279 1.34 19.91 -30.16
C ALA A 279 1.56 20.58 -28.80
N VAL A 280 0.92 21.74 -28.55
CA VAL A 280 1.00 22.42 -27.23
C VAL A 280 0.30 21.61 -26.16
N ALA A 281 -0.85 21.02 -26.45
CA ALA A 281 -1.57 20.15 -25.50
C ALA A 281 -0.74 18.92 -25.11
N LEU A 282 -0.20 18.18 -26.09
CA LEU A 282 0.64 17.00 -25.85
C LEU A 282 1.93 17.37 -25.12
N ARG A 283 2.55 18.51 -25.45
CA ARG A 283 3.72 19.02 -24.74
C ARG A 283 3.41 19.31 -23.27
N SER A 284 2.30 20.00 -23.00
CA SER A 284 1.86 20.30 -21.63
C SER A 284 1.61 19.01 -20.83
N ILE A 285 0.96 18.00 -21.43
CA ILE A 285 0.71 16.70 -20.82
C ILE A 285 2.03 15.95 -20.56
N GLU A 286 2.94 15.92 -21.53
CA GLU A 286 4.26 15.27 -21.41
C GLU A 286 5.08 15.86 -20.27
N ILE A 287 5.17 17.19 -20.14
CA ILE A 287 5.86 17.87 -19.03
C ILE A 287 5.28 17.41 -17.68
N LYS A 288 3.96 17.31 -17.57
CA LYS A 288 3.30 16.86 -16.35
C LYS A 288 3.57 15.39 -16.04
N MET A 289 3.58 14.52 -17.04
CA MET A 289 3.92 13.12 -16.91
C MET A 289 5.39 12.94 -16.49
N GLN A 290 6.30 13.73 -17.04
CA GLN A 290 7.71 13.70 -16.68
C GLN A 290 7.98 14.13 -15.23
N HIS A 291 7.18 15.03 -14.66
CA HIS A 291 7.24 15.35 -13.24
C HIS A 291 6.92 14.14 -12.35
N ILE A 292 6.07 13.23 -12.83
CA ILE A 292 5.72 11.96 -12.15
C ILE A 292 6.77 10.86 -12.46
N GLY A 293 7.66 11.09 -13.42
CA GLY A 293 8.68 10.13 -13.87
C GLY A 293 8.18 9.16 -14.95
N ARG A 294 7.15 9.56 -15.71
CA ARG A 294 6.55 8.85 -16.84
C ARG A 294 6.61 9.68 -18.11
N SER A 295 6.32 9.05 -19.26
CA SER A 295 6.28 9.71 -20.56
C SER A 295 5.10 9.22 -21.40
N LEU A 296 4.59 10.08 -22.29
CA LEU A 296 3.59 9.70 -23.31
C LEU A 296 4.15 8.61 -24.24
N LEU A 297 5.47 8.57 -24.46
CA LEU A 297 6.12 7.53 -25.25
C LEU A 297 5.95 6.11 -24.67
N GLU A 298 5.69 6.01 -23.38
CA GLU A 298 5.34 4.74 -22.72
C GLU A 298 3.87 4.33 -22.95
N ARG A 299 3.10 5.16 -23.67
CA ARG A 299 1.64 5.10 -23.81
C ARG A 299 1.15 5.20 -25.25
N ASP A 300 1.81 4.50 -26.18
CA ASP A 300 1.44 4.41 -27.61
C ASP A 300 1.51 5.73 -28.40
N PHE A 301 2.10 6.81 -27.85
CA PHE A 301 2.41 8.03 -28.58
C PHE A 301 3.81 7.91 -29.25
N GLN A 302 3.94 8.49 -30.47
CA GLN A 302 5.20 8.46 -31.20
C GLN A 302 6.03 9.74 -30.96
N PHE A 303 7.33 9.67 -31.19
CA PHE A 303 8.23 10.82 -31.04
C PHE A 303 7.82 12.03 -31.88
N GLU A 304 7.19 11.81 -33.02
CA GLU A 304 6.70 12.88 -33.90
C GLU A 304 5.52 13.66 -33.32
N ASP A 305 4.78 13.03 -32.39
CA ASP A 305 3.63 13.62 -31.72
C ASP A 305 4.05 14.47 -30.50
N VAL A 306 5.26 14.27 -29.95
CA VAL A 306 5.73 14.88 -28.70
C VAL A 306 6.97 15.74 -28.97
N PRO A 307 6.86 17.08 -28.98
CA PRO A 307 8.01 17.96 -29.18
C PRO A 307 8.99 17.84 -28.01
N VAL A 308 10.21 17.39 -28.29
CA VAL A 308 11.30 17.33 -27.33
C VAL A 308 12.05 18.67 -27.33
N ASP A 309 11.73 19.54 -26.39
CA ASP A 309 12.52 20.72 -26.10
C ASP A 309 13.03 20.69 -24.66
N ASP A 310 14.21 21.25 -24.52
CA ASP A 310 15.07 21.31 -23.33
C ASP A 310 14.31 21.72 -22.04
N LEU A 311 14.31 20.83 -21.05
CA LEU A 311 13.76 21.04 -19.71
C LEU A 311 14.57 22.05 -18.86
N SER A 312 15.44 22.86 -19.49
CA SER A 312 16.37 23.76 -18.80
C SER A 312 15.76 25.09 -18.31
N ARG A 313 14.44 25.31 -18.48
CA ARG A 313 13.79 26.49 -17.86
C ARG A 313 13.24 26.12 -16.49
N VAL A 314 14.15 26.19 -15.53
CA VAL A 314 13.88 26.10 -14.10
C VAL A 314 13.09 27.33 -13.65
N ASP A 315 11.94 27.11 -13.04
CA ASP A 315 11.21 28.14 -12.32
C ASP A 315 12.11 28.80 -11.28
N HIS A 316 12.16 30.11 -11.30
CA HIS A 316 12.90 30.92 -10.37
C HIS A 316 12.37 30.69 -8.95
N VAL A 317 13.15 29.99 -8.12
CA VAL A 317 12.97 30.08 -6.67
C VAL A 317 13.20 31.52 -6.29
N SER A 318 12.19 32.17 -5.72
CA SER A 318 12.30 33.53 -5.21
C SER A 318 13.41 33.57 -4.15
N ASP A 319 14.50 34.28 -4.43
CA ASP A 319 15.64 34.45 -3.54
C ASP A 319 15.35 35.37 -2.30
N GLU A 320 14.08 35.76 -2.12
CA GLU A 320 13.66 36.86 -1.23
C GLU A 320 13.41 36.48 0.24
N LEU A 321 13.35 35.19 0.59
CA LEU A 321 13.17 34.82 1.99
C LEU A 321 14.52 34.80 2.72
N GLU A 322 14.68 35.66 3.74
CA GLU A 322 15.82 35.57 4.66
C GLU A 322 15.76 34.25 5.43
N LEU A 323 16.80 33.43 5.33
CA LEU A 323 16.94 32.20 6.10
C LEU A 323 17.54 32.51 7.49
N PRO A 324 17.11 31.82 8.56
CA PRO A 324 17.79 31.90 9.85
C PRO A 324 19.30 31.59 9.74
N PRO A 325 20.15 32.19 10.58
CA PRO A 325 21.59 31.98 10.52
C PRO A 325 21.98 30.53 10.83
N LEU A 326 23.03 30.05 10.21
CA LEU A 326 23.63 28.75 10.48
C LEU A 326 24.41 28.78 11.81
N THR A 327 24.51 27.61 12.45
CA THR A 327 25.43 27.39 13.57
C THR A 327 26.87 27.27 13.06
N ASP A 328 27.85 27.34 13.97
CA ASP A 328 29.28 27.17 13.63
C ASP A 328 29.53 25.79 13.00
N GLU A 329 28.92 24.72 13.52
CA GLU A 329 29.02 23.38 12.97
C GLU A 329 28.46 23.28 11.54
N GLN A 330 27.31 23.92 11.29
CA GLN A 330 26.69 23.99 9.98
C GLN A 330 27.53 24.84 9.01
N SER A 331 28.09 25.97 9.47
CA SER A 331 28.94 26.83 8.68
C SER A 331 30.21 26.10 8.24
N GLN A 332 30.87 25.37 9.15
CA GLN A 332 32.05 24.55 8.84
C GLN A 332 31.74 23.47 7.78
N ALA A 333 30.59 22.81 7.88
CA ALA A 333 30.15 21.83 6.88
C ALA A 333 29.88 22.48 5.50
N LEU A 334 29.27 23.68 5.49
CA LEU A 334 29.04 24.45 4.28
C LEU A 334 30.38 24.89 3.63
N ASP A 335 31.29 25.41 4.39
CA ASP A 335 32.63 25.83 3.89
C ASP A 335 33.40 24.66 3.31
N ALA A 336 33.28 23.47 3.93
CA ALA A 336 33.87 22.25 3.39
C ALA A 336 33.28 21.87 2.02
N ILE A 337 31.96 21.96 1.85
CA ILE A 337 31.29 21.68 0.55
C ILE A 337 31.74 22.68 -0.50
N LEU A 338 31.78 23.98 -0.16
CA LEU A 338 32.14 25.05 -1.07
C LEU A 338 33.63 25.09 -1.45
N SER A 339 34.50 24.46 -0.65
CA SER A 339 35.94 24.37 -0.92
C SER A 339 36.32 23.20 -1.83
N LEU A 340 35.42 22.19 -2.03
CA LEU A 340 35.70 21.06 -2.90
C LEU A 340 35.74 21.50 -4.37
N THR A 341 36.88 21.32 -5.01
CA THR A 341 37.10 21.61 -6.43
C THR A 341 37.17 20.31 -7.24
N VAL A 342 37.01 20.41 -8.57
CA VAL A 342 37.09 19.26 -9.47
C VAL A 342 38.45 18.53 -9.38
N ASN A 343 39.52 19.26 -9.09
CA ASN A 343 40.90 18.76 -9.04
C ASN A 343 41.35 18.34 -7.63
N ASP A 344 40.47 18.39 -6.62
CA ASP A 344 40.82 18.01 -5.26
C ASP A 344 40.93 16.47 -5.17
N LEU A 345 42.05 15.96 -4.71
CA LEU A 345 42.30 14.53 -4.50
C LEU A 345 41.70 14.00 -3.19
N THR A 346 41.13 14.87 -2.37
CA THR A 346 40.45 14.49 -1.14
C THR A 346 39.13 13.81 -1.42
N SER A 347 38.63 13.04 -0.46
CA SER A 347 37.31 12.40 -0.58
C SER A 347 36.20 13.44 -0.80
N LYS A 348 35.52 13.36 -1.93
CA LYS A 348 34.37 14.22 -2.28
C LYS A 348 33.06 13.75 -1.66
N VAL A 349 33.11 12.78 -0.76
CA VAL A 349 31.94 12.26 -0.02
C VAL A 349 31.91 12.89 1.36
N ILE A 350 30.82 13.59 1.65
CA ILE A 350 30.54 14.22 2.94
C ILE A 350 29.36 13.53 3.59
N ALA A 351 29.48 13.20 4.87
CA ALA A 351 28.40 12.66 5.69
C ALA A 351 28.07 13.64 6.82
N VAL A 352 26.84 14.15 6.84
CA VAL A 352 26.29 15.01 7.89
C VAL A 352 25.42 14.15 8.79
N ILE A 353 25.92 13.84 9.99
CA ILE A 353 25.20 13.08 11.00
C ILE A 353 24.51 14.07 11.93
N ALA A 354 23.19 14.07 11.91
CA ALA A 354 22.44 15.13 12.55
C ALA A 354 21.12 14.57 13.14
N PRO A 355 20.95 14.58 14.47
CA PRO A 355 19.71 14.18 15.12
C PRO A 355 18.46 14.88 14.60
N ALA A 356 17.29 14.36 14.97
CA ALA A 356 16.03 15.00 14.64
C ALA A 356 15.97 16.43 15.24
N GLY A 357 15.52 17.41 14.45
CA GLY A 357 15.36 18.80 14.93
C GLY A 357 16.63 19.67 14.87
N THR A 358 17.74 19.18 14.34
CA THR A 358 19.01 19.96 14.26
C THR A 358 19.17 20.82 13.00
N GLY A 359 18.10 21.03 12.22
CA GLY A 359 18.09 21.97 11.09
C GLY A 359 18.73 21.46 9.79
N LYS A 360 18.76 20.14 9.52
CA LYS A 360 19.26 19.54 8.27
C LYS A 360 18.70 20.21 7.01
N THR A 361 17.40 20.38 6.95
CA THR A 361 16.71 20.98 5.80
C THR A 361 17.12 22.44 5.59
N LEU A 362 17.24 23.22 6.66
CA LEU A 362 17.69 24.60 6.63
C LEU A 362 19.14 24.68 6.10
N PHE A 363 20.01 23.79 6.57
CA PHE A 363 21.38 23.67 6.08
C PHE A 363 21.44 23.43 4.57
N VAL A 364 20.64 22.48 4.04
CA VAL A 364 20.59 22.22 2.59
C VAL A 364 20.10 23.45 1.81
N GLN A 365 19.10 24.18 2.33
CA GLN A 365 18.63 25.42 1.71
C GLN A 365 19.73 26.47 1.60
N HIS A 366 20.54 26.69 2.67
CA HIS A 366 21.69 27.56 2.64
C HIS A 366 22.76 27.09 1.64
N ALA A 367 23.07 25.79 1.63
CA ALA A 367 24.06 25.20 0.75
C ALA A 367 23.70 25.37 -0.73
N VAL A 368 22.42 25.05 -1.09
CA VAL A 368 21.92 25.23 -2.47
C VAL A 368 22.01 26.69 -2.91
N ARG A 369 21.60 27.63 -2.05
CA ARG A 369 21.73 29.08 -2.36
C ARG A 369 23.18 29.53 -2.53
N ALA A 370 24.08 29.05 -1.66
CA ALA A 370 25.49 29.39 -1.76
C ALA A 370 26.15 28.84 -3.04
N LEU A 371 25.82 27.59 -3.42
CA LEU A 371 26.28 26.98 -4.67
C LEU A 371 25.77 27.77 -5.89
N LYS A 372 24.45 28.10 -5.90
CA LYS A 372 23.86 28.91 -6.97
C LYS A 372 24.54 30.25 -7.16
N ARG A 373 24.90 30.94 -6.06
CA ARG A 373 25.67 32.21 -6.10
C ARG A 373 27.07 32.04 -6.70
N LYS A 374 27.65 30.83 -6.62
CA LYS A 374 28.94 30.46 -7.26
C LYS A 374 28.75 29.93 -8.69
N GLY A 375 27.55 29.91 -9.24
CA GLY A 375 27.25 29.35 -10.57
C GLY A 375 27.34 27.82 -10.62
N GLN A 376 27.30 27.13 -9.47
CA GLN A 376 27.35 25.68 -9.37
C GLN A 376 25.94 25.09 -9.28
N SER A 377 25.74 23.99 -9.96
CA SER A 377 24.48 23.25 -9.98
C SER A 377 24.38 22.24 -8.83
N SER A 378 23.18 22.05 -8.31
CA SER A 378 22.92 21.05 -7.26
C SER A 378 21.66 20.25 -7.51
N LEU A 379 21.66 19.01 -7.05
CA LEU A 379 20.52 18.09 -7.07
C LEU A 379 20.21 17.66 -5.64
N CYS A 380 18.96 17.88 -5.21
CA CYS A 380 18.48 17.44 -3.89
C CYS A 380 17.62 16.19 -4.05
N VAL A 381 18.02 15.11 -3.36
CA VAL A 381 17.25 13.87 -3.32
C VAL A 381 17.03 13.42 -1.88
N ALA A 382 15.96 12.68 -1.63
CA ALA A 382 15.67 12.10 -0.32
C ALA A 382 15.17 10.66 -0.45
N ALA A 383 15.28 9.91 0.66
CA ALA A 383 14.80 8.54 0.72
C ALA A 383 13.26 8.45 0.64
N SER A 384 12.53 9.42 1.18
CA SER A 384 11.07 9.49 1.14
C SER A 384 10.57 10.70 0.35
N CYS A 385 9.34 10.62 -0.16
CA CYS A 385 8.74 11.73 -0.90
C CYS A 385 8.48 12.93 0.02
N LEU A 386 8.02 12.68 1.25
CA LEU A 386 7.77 13.72 2.24
C LEU A 386 9.04 14.50 2.58
N ALA A 387 10.16 13.82 2.81
CA ALA A 387 11.44 14.49 3.03
C ALA A 387 11.88 15.28 1.78
N ALA A 388 11.67 14.72 0.59
CA ALA A 388 12.00 15.41 -0.66
C ALA A 388 11.24 16.73 -0.84
N THR A 389 9.96 16.80 -0.45
CA THR A 389 9.16 18.03 -0.58
C THR A 389 9.66 19.19 0.30
N LEU A 390 10.46 18.92 1.32
CA LEU A 390 11.06 19.93 2.20
C LEU A 390 12.35 20.51 1.63
N LEU A 391 12.98 19.83 0.67
CA LEU A 391 14.23 20.24 0.04
C LEU A 391 13.97 21.16 -1.18
N PRO A 392 14.89 22.08 -1.49
CA PRO A 392 14.81 22.89 -2.71
C PRO A 392 14.76 22.00 -3.96
N GLN A 393 13.67 22.07 -4.73
CA GLN A 393 13.43 21.23 -5.91
C GLN A 393 13.67 19.71 -5.67
N GLY A 394 13.45 19.26 -4.43
CA GLY A 394 13.77 17.92 -4.00
C GLY A 394 12.89 16.87 -4.68
N ARG A 395 13.50 15.73 -4.98
CA ARG A 395 12.85 14.52 -5.55
C ARG A 395 13.24 13.30 -4.74
N THR A 396 12.46 12.22 -4.84
CA THR A 396 12.90 10.95 -4.27
C THR A 396 14.13 10.44 -5.04
N ALA A 397 15.08 9.82 -4.32
CA ALA A 397 16.30 9.28 -4.93
C ALA A 397 15.98 8.31 -6.07
N HIS A 398 15.00 7.42 -5.90
CA HIS A 398 14.56 6.49 -6.96
C HIS A 398 14.07 7.20 -8.22
N ALA A 399 13.28 8.27 -8.08
CA ALA A 399 12.78 9.02 -9.23
C ALA A 399 13.87 9.86 -9.91
N ALA A 400 14.71 10.56 -9.14
CA ALA A 400 15.73 11.45 -9.67
C ALA A 400 16.92 10.71 -10.30
N LEU A 401 17.34 9.62 -9.66
CA LEU A 401 18.49 8.80 -10.07
C LEU A 401 18.08 7.53 -10.81
N LYS A 402 16.78 7.33 -11.11
CA LYS A 402 16.23 6.16 -11.84
C LYS A 402 16.77 4.83 -11.29
N ILE A 403 16.80 4.70 -9.96
CA ILE A 403 17.28 3.50 -9.27
C ILE A 403 16.27 2.38 -9.45
N PRO A 404 16.67 1.15 -9.80
CA PRO A 404 15.77 0.00 -9.85
C PRO A 404 15.15 -0.28 -8.48
N ILE A 405 13.88 -0.71 -8.45
CA ILE A 405 13.17 -1.01 -7.17
C ILE A 405 13.87 -2.16 -6.44
N ASN A 406 14.34 -3.17 -7.17
CA ASN A 406 15.03 -4.34 -6.64
C ASN A 406 16.54 -4.27 -6.92
N ALA A 407 17.17 -3.15 -6.51
CA ALA A 407 18.60 -2.97 -6.70
C ALA A 407 19.40 -3.99 -5.87
N ASP A 408 20.28 -4.71 -6.53
CA ASP A 408 21.21 -5.69 -5.97
C ASP A 408 22.66 -5.28 -6.19
N ASP A 409 23.57 -6.18 -5.85
CA ASP A 409 25.02 -5.91 -5.91
C ASP A 409 25.57 -5.84 -7.36
N GLU A 410 24.76 -6.15 -8.39
CA GLU A 410 25.13 -6.07 -9.82
C GLU A 410 24.33 -5.01 -10.58
N SER A 411 23.30 -4.42 -9.97
CA SER A 411 22.40 -3.46 -10.61
C SER A 411 23.07 -2.15 -10.98
N PHE A 412 22.53 -1.52 -12.04
CA PHE A 412 22.83 -0.16 -12.46
C PHE A 412 21.55 0.69 -12.55
N CYS A 413 21.69 1.99 -12.43
CA CYS A 413 20.59 2.93 -12.63
C CYS A 413 20.18 3.00 -14.11
N ASN A 414 18.86 3.09 -14.37
CA ASN A 414 18.29 3.13 -15.71
C ASN A 414 18.27 4.55 -16.29
N TRP A 415 19.44 5.14 -16.52
CA TRP A 415 19.56 6.52 -16.99
C TRP A 415 19.37 6.61 -18.51
N ASP A 416 18.38 7.39 -18.93
CA ASP A 416 18.23 7.86 -20.30
C ASP A 416 19.24 8.96 -20.64
N GLY A 417 19.32 9.38 -21.92
CA GLY A 417 20.26 10.37 -22.38
C GLY A 417 20.16 11.72 -21.64
N ALA A 418 18.96 12.20 -21.41
CA ALA A 418 18.69 13.45 -20.71
C ALA A 418 19.13 13.39 -19.23
N THR A 419 18.79 12.28 -18.55
CA THR A 419 19.23 12.05 -17.17
C THR A 419 20.75 11.94 -17.07
N ARG A 420 21.41 11.23 -18.00
CA ARG A 420 22.89 11.15 -18.06
C ARG A 420 23.52 12.52 -18.20
N CYS A 421 23.05 13.34 -19.13
CA CYS A 421 23.57 14.69 -19.34
C CYS A 421 23.43 15.54 -18.07
N ARG A 422 22.23 15.57 -17.47
CA ARG A 422 21.95 16.30 -16.23
C ARG A 422 22.84 15.86 -15.07
N LEU A 423 23.00 14.53 -14.87
CA LEU A 423 23.83 14.00 -13.78
C LEU A 423 25.31 14.20 -14.04
N ALA A 424 25.77 14.16 -15.29
CA ALA A 424 27.16 14.46 -15.64
C ALA A 424 27.51 15.92 -15.37
N THR A 425 26.60 16.86 -15.63
CA THR A 425 26.82 18.30 -15.44
C THR A 425 26.52 18.79 -14.02
N CYS A 426 25.83 18.02 -13.18
CA CYS A 426 25.54 18.40 -11.81
C CYS A 426 26.81 18.41 -10.95
N ASP A 427 27.06 19.50 -10.19
CA ASP A 427 28.26 19.65 -9.36
C ASP A 427 28.13 18.95 -8.01
N VAL A 428 27.00 19.11 -7.32
CA VAL A 428 26.81 18.62 -5.95
C VAL A 428 25.47 17.89 -5.84
N ILE A 429 25.47 16.72 -5.22
CA ILE A 429 24.25 15.95 -4.95
C ILE A 429 24.05 15.84 -3.44
N PHE A 430 22.93 16.37 -2.95
CA PHE A 430 22.46 16.21 -1.57
C PHE A 430 21.52 15.02 -1.47
N TRP A 431 21.78 14.10 -0.53
CA TRP A 431 20.91 12.94 -0.29
C TRP A 431 20.49 12.91 1.17
N ASP A 432 19.22 13.29 1.43
CA ASP A 432 18.65 13.35 2.78
C ASP A 432 17.99 12.03 3.21
N GLU A 433 17.88 11.85 4.53
CA GLU A 433 17.35 10.65 5.19
C GLU A 433 18.08 9.36 4.76
N VAL A 434 19.40 9.43 4.61
CA VAL A 434 20.23 8.31 4.14
C VAL A 434 20.21 7.10 5.07
N SER A 435 19.88 7.28 6.35
CA SER A 435 19.74 6.19 7.33
C SER A 435 18.69 5.13 6.94
N MET A 436 17.69 5.53 6.13
CA MET A 436 16.66 4.64 5.61
C MET A 436 17.06 3.90 4.32
N VAL A 437 18.21 4.24 3.74
CA VAL A 437 18.65 3.71 2.45
C VAL A 437 19.41 2.40 2.64
N ASN A 438 19.03 1.38 1.86
CA ASN A 438 19.79 0.14 1.80
C ASN A 438 21.17 0.39 1.14
N GLN A 439 22.22 -0.21 1.69
CA GLN A 439 23.57 -0.15 1.16
C GLN A 439 23.63 -0.49 -0.35
N SER A 440 22.97 -1.56 -0.80
CA SER A 440 22.93 -1.96 -2.21
C SER A 440 22.38 -0.87 -3.14
N ILE A 441 21.42 -0.06 -2.66
CA ILE A 441 20.87 1.09 -3.40
C ILE A 441 21.93 2.16 -3.62
N ALA A 442 22.64 2.54 -2.56
CA ALA A 442 23.70 3.55 -2.66
C ALA A 442 24.88 3.07 -3.50
N GLU A 443 25.25 1.79 -3.39
CA GLU A 443 26.31 1.16 -4.21
C GLU A 443 25.93 1.06 -5.69
N THR A 444 24.63 0.82 -5.99
CA THR A 444 24.13 0.87 -7.38
C THR A 444 24.34 2.25 -8.00
N VAL A 445 24.11 3.30 -7.21
CA VAL A 445 24.36 4.69 -7.65
C VAL A 445 25.84 4.95 -7.83
N ASP A 446 26.68 4.49 -6.90
CA ASP A 446 28.16 4.60 -7.01
C ASP A 446 28.68 3.96 -8.29
N ARG A 447 28.32 2.69 -8.55
CA ARG A 447 28.69 1.97 -9.78
C ARG A 447 28.22 2.69 -11.05
N SER A 448 27.00 3.23 -11.00
CA SER A 448 26.42 3.95 -12.14
C SER A 448 27.15 5.23 -12.45
N PHE A 449 27.58 6.01 -11.44
CA PHE A 449 28.38 7.22 -11.62
C PHE A 449 29.81 6.90 -12.09
N LYS A 450 30.46 5.88 -11.55
CA LYS A 450 31.77 5.41 -12.04
C LYS A 450 31.74 5.11 -13.54
N ARG A 451 30.70 4.39 -13.96
CA ARG A 451 30.50 4.07 -15.40
C ARG A 451 30.16 5.31 -16.24
N LEU A 452 29.35 6.26 -15.71
CA LEU A 452 28.93 7.46 -16.44
C LEU A 452 30.10 8.40 -16.71
N LEU A 453 31.00 8.55 -15.72
CA LEU A 453 32.08 9.52 -15.72
C LEU A 453 33.44 8.91 -16.08
N ASP A 454 33.45 7.60 -16.37
CA ASP A 454 34.68 6.81 -16.66
C ASP A 454 35.78 7.08 -15.58
N ASN A 455 35.35 6.97 -14.31
CA ASN A 455 36.20 7.31 -13.17
C ASN A 455 35.91 6.38 -11.99
N ASP A 456 36.93 5.64 -11.52
CA ASP A 456 36.82 4.64 -10.44
C ASP A 456 36.74 5.27 -9.03
N ALA A 457 36.93 6.60 -8.90
CA ALA A 457 36.73 7.28 -7.63
C ALA A 457 35.32 7.10 -7.12
N MET A 458 35.14 7.20 -5.79
CA MET A 458 33.81 7.12 -5.18
C MET A 458 32.80 8.03 -5.88
N PHE A 459 31.66 7.47 -6.27
CA PHE A 459 30.61 8.13 -7.05
C PHE A 459 31.13 8.81 -8.33
N GLY A 460 32.15 8.21 -8.98
CA GLY A 460 32.77 8.77 -10.18
C GLY A 460 33.47 10.13 -9.92
N GLY A 461 33.81 10.43 -8.69
CA GLY A 461 34.40 11.72 -8.29
C GLY A 461 33.39 12.86 -8.16
N LYS A 462 32.08 12.60 -8.11
CA LYS A 462 31.04 13.59 -7.79
C LYS A 462 31.09 14.01 -6.34
N VAL A 463 30.73 15.26 -6.04
CA VAL A 463 30.54 15.72 -4.67
C VAL A 463 29.19 15.22 -4.18
N MET A 464 29.24 14.29 -3.22
CA MET A 464 28.07 13.69 -2.58
C MET A 464 27.96 14.15 -1.14
N VAL A 465 26.81 14.69 -0.76
CA VAL A 465 26.53 15.13 0.61
C VAL A 465 25.36 14.29 1.14
N PHE A 466 25.66 13.35 2.00
CA PHE A 466 24.69 12.47 2.66
C PHE A 466 24.29 13.05 4.00
N LEU A 467 22.98 13.20 4.23
CA LEU A 467 22.43 13.66 5.50
C LEU A 467 21.57 12.57 6.11
N GLY A 468 21.70 12.34 7.41
CA GLY A 468 20.91 11.32 8.09
C GLY A 468 21.06 11.35 9.61
N ASP A 469 20.17 10.60 10.24
CA ASP A 469 20.14 10.37 11.67
C ASP A 469 20.08 8.85 11.93
N PHE A 470 21.21 8.26 12.31
CA PHE A 470 21.32 6.82 12.50
C PHE A 470 20.75 6.33 13.84
N ARG A 471 20.23 7.20 14.68
CA ARG A 471 19.40 6.88 15.84
C ARG A 471 17.96 6.54 15.42
N GLN A 472 17.58 6.93 14.18
CA GLN A 472 16.30 6.61 13.58
C GLN A 472 16.29 5.21 12.97
N LEU A 473 15.15 4.85 12.36
CA LEU A 473 14.91 3.53 11.81
C LEU A 473 15.91 3.18 10.68
N PRO A 474 16.46 1.97 10.70
CA PRO A 474 17.29 1.45 9.60
C PRO A 474 16.41 1.06 8.39
N PRO A 475 17.01 0.75 7.24
CA PRO A 475 16.27 0.27 6.08
C PRO A 475 15.46 -0.99 6.41
N VAL A 476 14.22 -1.05 5.94
CA VAL A 476 13.35 -2.21 6.12
C VAL A 476 13.70 -3.27 5.09
N ILE A 477 14.20 -4.42 5.54
CA ILE A 477 14.60 -5.56 4.70
C ILE A 477 13.83 -6.80 5.11
N ARG A 478 13.22 -7.47 4.15
CA ARG A 478 12.48 -8.69 4.39
C ARG A 478 13.40 -9.86 4.72
N GLY A 479 13.04 -10.60 5.76
CA GLY A 479 13.80 -11.79 6.19
C GLY A 479 15.24 -11.50 6.61
N GLY A 480 15.63 -10.21 6.71
CA GLY A 480 16.96 -9.75 7.06
C GLY A 480 16.96 -8.76 8.23
N ARG A 481 18.13 -8.51 8.79
CA ARG A 481 18.35 -7.44 9.75
C ARG A 481 18.72 -6.18 8.98
N GLY A 482 17.86 -5.15 9.00
CA GLY A 482 18.09 -3.87 8.32
C GLY A 482 19.40 -3.20 8.74
N GLU A 483 19.79 -3.41 9.99
CA GLU A 483 21.05 -2.89 10.54
C GLU A 483 22.26 -3.37 9.73
N LYS A 484 22.29 -4.62 9.29
CA LYS A 484 23.40 -5.20 8.51
C LYS A 484 23.52 -4.66 7.09
N LYS A 485 22.44 -4.09 6.57
CA LYS A 485 22.35 -3.51 5.22
C LYS A 485 22.31 -1.97 5.25
N SER A 486 22.62 -1.35 6.39
CA SER A 486 22.73 0.09 6.53
C SER A 486 23.93 0.62 5.72
N VAL A 487 23.79 1.80 5.17
CA VAL A 487 24.90 2.52 4.50
C VAL A 487 26.11 2.78 5.41
N MET A 488 25.94 2.74 6.73
CA MET A 488 27.04 2.81 7.70
C MET A 488 28.10 1.74 7.45
N ASN A 489 27.71 0.58 6.96
CA ASN A 489 28.60 -0.55 6.68
C ASN A 489 29.34 -0.41 5.35
N ALA A 490 28.91 0.51 4.47
CA ALA A 490 29.54 0.73 3.18
C ALA A 490 30.93 1.34 3.32
N GLU A 491 31.88 0.87 2.51
CA GLU A 491 33.27 1.33 2.57
C GLU A 491 33.39 2.83 2.25
N TRP A 492 32.62 3.34 1.29
CA TRP A 492 32.58 4.76 0.94
C TRP A 492 32.08 5.64 2.10
N PHE A 493 31.16 5.12 2.94
CA PHE A 493 30.65 5.88 4.07
C PHE A 493 31.67 5.95 5.21
N LYS A 494 32.46 4.88 5.41
CA LYS A 494 33.55 4.86 6.40
C LYS A 494 34.63 5.87 6.06
N GLN A 495 34.89 6.08 4.75
CA GLN A 495 35.89 7.05 4.24
C GLN A 495 35.32 8.45 4.06
N ALA A 496 34.03 8.68 4.25
CA ALA A 496 33.38 9.98 4.13
C ALA A 496 33.91 10.98 5.19
N ARG A 497 34.07 12.24 4.79
CA ARG A 497 34.31 13.32 5.74
C ARG A 497 33.05 13.58 6.54
N ARG A 498 33.15 13.43 7.88
CA ARG A 498 31.97 13.47 8.77
C ARG A 498 31.83 14.80 9.46
N PHE A 499 30.61 15.35 9.50
CA PHE A 499 30.18 16.49 10.28
C PHE A 499 29.04 16.07 11.20
N ARG A 500 29.01 16.59 12.41
CA ARG A 500 27.96 16.33 13.38
C ARG A 500 27.27 17.64 13.74
N PHE A 501 25.92 17.66 13.73
CA PHE A 501 25.12 18.77 14.24
C PHE A 501 24.55 18.36 15.57
N THR A 502 24.73 19.18 16.59
CA THR A 502 24.35 18.84 17.96
C THR A 502 23.17 19.67 18.46
N LYS A 503 23.06 20.95 18.04
CA LYS A 503 22.02 21.87 18.54
C LYS A 503 20.65 21.50 18.04
N ASN A 504 19.74 21.17 18.97
CA ASN A 504 18.32 20.90 18.68
C ASN A 504 17.52 22.22 18.65
N PHE A 505 16.75 22.43 17.57
CA PHE A 505 15.86 23.59 17.39
C PHE A 505 14.38 23.24 17.54
N ARG A 506 14.05 21.96 17.68
CA ARG A 506 12.65 21.50 17.81
C ARG A 506 12.16 21.61 19.26
N SER A 507 13.01 21.31 20.22
CA SER A 507 12.72 21.36 21.64
C SER A 507 13.43 22.53 22.29
N ALA A 508 12.71 23.27 23.13
CA ALA A 508 13.27 24.24 24.06
C ALA A 508 13.37 23.65 25.49
N ASP A 509 13.02 22.39 25.67
CA ASP A 509 13.04 21.63 26.93
C ASP A 509 14.31 20.78 26.96
N ASP A 510 15.29 21.20 27.76
CA ASP A 510 16.60 20.55 27.85
C ASP A 510 16.50 19.16 28.47
N ASP A 511 15.58 18.94 29.43
CA ASP A 511 15.38 17.63 30.05
C ASP A 511 14.79 16.64 29.04
N TYR A 512 13.82 17.10 28.23
CA TYR A 512 13.24 16.28 27.17
C TYR A 512 14.29 15.94 26.09
N THR A 513 15.12 16.92 25.73
CA THR A 513 16.20 16.72 24.73
C THR A 513 17.25 15.73 25.25
N SER A 514 17.66 15.87 26.52
CA SER A 514 18.60 14.95 27.17
C SER A 514 18.05 13.52 27.22
N MET A 515 16.77 13.37 27.56
CA MET A 515 16.10 12.06 27.53
C MET A 515 16.08 11.49 26.11
N LEU A 516 15.75 12.27 25.08
CA LEU A 516 15.78 11.83 23.69
C LEU A 516 17.18 11.36 23.25
N ASP A 517 18.23 12.06 23.67
CA ASP A 517 19.61 11.67 23.40
C ASP A 517 19.93 10.31 24.02
N GLN A 518 19.55 10.08 25.30
CA GLN A 518 19.74 8.80 25.99
C GLN A 518 18.94 7.67 25.33
N VAL A 519 17.72 7.94 24.88
CA VAL A 519 16.90 6.98 24.11
C VAL A 519 17.58 6.65 22.78
N GLY A 520 18.04 7.67 22.06
CA GLY A 520 18.71 7.52 20.78
C GLY A 520 20.02 6.74 20.87
N ASP A 521 20.86 7.04 21.88
CA ASP A 521 22.16 6.39 22.10
C ASP A 521 22.02 5.01 22.80
N GLY A 522 20.80 4.63 23.22
CA GLY A 522 20.54 3.34 23.86
C GLY A 522 21.13 3.22 25.27
N THR A 523 21.41 4.33 25.94
CA THR A 523 21.76 4.37 27.36
C THR A 523 20.51 4.20 28.22
N LEU A 524 19.34 4.64 27.72
CA LEU A 524 18.04 4.44 28.33
C LEU A 524 17.28 3.32 27.60
N LEU A 525 17.20 2.14 28.24
CA LEU A 525 16.53 0.96 27.66
C LEU A 525 15.04 0.87 27.97
N SER A 526 14.58 1.61 28.98
CA SER A 526 13.16 1.75 29.33
C SER A 526 12.85 3.21 29.58
N VAL A 527 11.80 3.72 28.96
CA VAL A 527 11.35 5.11 29.07
C VAL A 527 10.09 5.13 29.91
N ASP A 528 10.17 5.63 31.14
CA ASP A 528 9.01 5.82 31.99
C ASP A 528 8.18 6.99 31.49
N ILE A 529 6.87 6.77 31.32
CA ILE A 529 5.95 7.76 30.82
C ILE A 529 5.37 8.56 32.00
N PRO A 530 5.47 9.89 32.00
CA PRO A 530 4.86 10.72 33.04
C PRO A 530 3.35 10.42 33.18
N ALA A 531 2.87 10.33 34.41
CA ALA A 531 1.49 9.92 34.70
C ALA A 531 0.42 10.81 34.01
N ASN A 532 0.69 12.11 33.85
CA ASN A 532 -0.18 13.05 33.14
C ASN A 532 -0.23 12.78 31.60
N CYS A 533 0.73 12.08 31.06
CA CYS A 533 0.76 11.70 29.63
C CYS A 533 0.02 10.38 29.36
N VAL A 534 -0.26 9.57 30.38
CA VAL A 534 -0.94 8.28 30.21
C VAL A 534 -2.43 8.48 29.97
N ALA A 535 -2.95 7.80 28.95
CA ALA A 535 -4.37 7.66 28.64
C ALA A 535 -4.84 6.27 29.03
N VAL A 536 -5.88 6.17 29.86
CA VAL A 536 -6.39 4.89 30.37
C VAL A 536 -7.10 4.10 29.27
N THR A 537 -7.83 4.80 28.41
CA THR A 537 -8.58 4.19 27.31
C THR A 537 -8.15 4.78 25.97
N LEU A 538 -8.43 4.05 24.88
CA LEU A 538 -8.22 4.56 23.53
C LEU A 538 -9.04 5.84 23.29
N ASP A 539 -10.25 5.91 23.83
CA ASP A 539 -11.10 7.09 23.72
C ASP A 539 -10.50 8.32 24.42
N ASP A 540 -9.89 8.13 25.58
CA ASP A 540 -9.15 9.20 26.28
C ASP A 540 -7.94 9.65 25.45
N ALA A 541 -7.22 8.72 24.83
CA ALA A 541 -6.10 9.04 23.94
C ALA A 541 -6.56 9.85 22.71
N ILE A 542 -7.67 9.46 22.09
CA ILE A 542 -8.26 10.18 20.95
C ILE A 542 -8.65 11.61 21.37
N ALA A 543 -9.33 11.75 22.49
CA ALA A 543 -9.78 13.05 23.02
C ALA A 543 -8.59 13.97 23.37
N LYS A 544 -7.53 13.43 23.97
CA LYS A 544 -6.31 14.21 24.30
C LYS A 544 -5.59 14.71 23.06
N VAL A 545 -5.57 13.94 21.96
CA VAL A 545 -4.89 14.32 20.71
C VAL A 545 -5.75 15.24 19.86
N TYR A 546 -7.00 14.88 19.62
CA TYR A 546 -7.86 15.55 18.63
C TYR A 546 -8.90 16.49 19.28
N GLY A 547 -9.15 16.38 20.59
CA GLY A 547 -10.20 17.14 21.26
C GLY A 547 -11.60 16.72 20.82
N ASP A 548 -12.59 17.61 21.03
CA ASP A 548 -14.00 17.33 20.74
C ASP A 548 -14.30 17.36 19.23
N ASP A 549 -13.58 18.19 18.46
CA ASP A 549 -13.70 18.26 17.00
C ASP A 549 -12.52 17.57 16.30
N ILE A 550 -12.75 16.32 15.93
CA ILE A 550 -11.75 15.47 15.27
C ILE A 550 -11.46 15.96 13.84
N THR A 551 -12.38 16.66 13.19
CA THR A 551 -12.26 17.14 11.81
C THR A 551 -11.59 18.50 11.71
N CYS A 552 -11.31 19.17 12.82
CA CYS A 552 -10.74 20.51 12.85
C CYS A 552 -9.40 20.59 12.11
N ALA A 553 -9.30 21.52 11.16
CA ALA A 553 -8.10 21.75 10.35
C ALA A 553 -6.86 22.11 11.20
N SER A 554 -7.05 22.76 12.36
CA SER A 554 -5.96 23.09 13.31
C SER A 554 -5.28 21.84 13.90
N ARG A 555 -5.90 20.65 13.76
CA ARG A 555 -5.36 19.37 14.20
C ARG A 555 -4.59 18.62 13.11
N ALA A 556 -4.33 19.25 11.95
CA ALA A 556 -3.60 18.64 10.84
C ALA A 556 -2.22 18.10 11.25
N THR A 557 -1.56 18.72 12.21
CA THR A 557 -0.25 18.34 12.76
C THR A 557 -0.34 17.42 13.99
N CYS A 558 -1.54 17.00 14.41
CA CYS A 558 -1.74 16.02 15.47
C CYS A 558 -1.86 14.62 14.87
N MET A 559 -1.24 13.59 15.50
CA MET A 559 -1.24 12.24 14.96
C MET A 559 -1.10 11.17 16.05
N MET A 560 -1.76 10.05 15.87
CA MET A 560 -1.53 8.86 16.68
C MET A 560 -0.51 7.97 15.98
N LEU A 561 0.40 7.35 16.74
CA LEU A 561 1.49 6.54 16.24
C LEU A 561 1.37 5.14 16.82
N ALA A 562 1.36 4.11 15.97
CA ALA A 562 1.35 2.72 16.40
C ALA A 562 2.57 1.96 15.86
N PHE A 563 2.92 0.86 16.52
CA PHE A 563 4.05 0.04 16.10
C PHE A 563 3.66 -0.93 14.98
N THR A 564 2.41 -1.39 14.94
CA THR A 564 1.90 -2.35 13.97
C THR A 564 0.85 -1.76 13.02
N LEU A 565 0.70 -2.35 11.83
CA LEU A 565 -0.34 -1.97 10.88
C LEU A 565 -1.74 -2.35 11.38
N GLU A 566 -1.85 -3.46 12.09
CA GLU A 566 -3.10 -3.94 12.67
C GLU A 566 -3.64 -2.92 13.68
N GLN A 567 -2.79 -2.48 14.60
CA GLN A 567 -3.16 -1.46 15.59
C GLN A 567 -3.51 -0.12 14.94
N CYS A 568 -2.80 0.27 13.86
CA CYS A 568 -3.17 1.45 13.08
C CYS A 568 -4.58 1.33 12.50
N GLY A 569 -4.93 0.16 11.95
CA GLY A 569 -6.26 -0.12 11.40
C GLY A 569 -7.34 0.04 12.47
N LEU A 570 -7.23 -0.70 13.56
CA LEU A 570 -8.18 -0.66 14.69
C LEU A 570 -8.36 0.75 15.25
N THR A 571 -7.27 1.49 15.39
CA THR A 571 -7.32 2.86 15.90
C THR A 571 -7.98 3.82 14.90
N ASN A 572 -7.68 3.68 13.61
CA ASN A 572 -8.33 4.49 12.57
C ASN A 572 -9.83 4.23 12.48
N ASP A 573 -10.25 2.96 12.57
CA ASP A 573 -11.67 2.59 12.59
C ASP A 573 -12.38 3.21 13.79
N ALA A 574 -11.79 3.11 15.00
CA ALA A 574 -12.33 3.72 16.21
C ALA A 574 -12.46 5.25 16.11
N VAL A 575 -11.53 5.93 15.44
CA VAL A 575 -11.61 7.37 15.19
C VAL A 575 -12.67 7.70 14.15
N LEU A 576 -12.73 6.95 13.06
CA LEU A 576 -13.73 7.14 12.00
C LEU A 576 -15.16 6.97 12.55
N ASP A 577 -15.39 6.03 13.47
CA ASP A 577 -16.69 5.80 14.08
C ASP A 577 -17.18 7.02 14.89
N LYS A 578 -16.26 7.82 15.44
CA LYS A 578 -16.58 9.04 16.17
C LYS A 578 -16.91 10.24 15.28
N ILE A 579 -16.53 10.21 14.01
CA ILE A 579 -16.83 11.30 13.07
C ILE A 579 -18.31 11.23 12.68
N ALA A 580 -19.00 12.34 12.77
CA ALA A 580 -20.41 12.44 12.40
C ALA A 580 -20.62 12.20 10.88
N GLY A 581 -21.81 11.75 10.53
CA GLY A 581 -22.22 11.52 9.14
C GLY A 581 -22.19 10.05 8.72
N PRO A 582 -22.84 9.73 7.58
CA PRO A 582 -22.92 8.38 7.08
C PRO A 582 -21.55 7.89 6.57
N ALA A 583 -21.23 6.64 6.83
CA ALA A 583 -20.08 5.97 6.23
C ALA A 583 -20.47 5.38 4.86
N SER A 584 -19.62 5.57 3.88
CA SER A 584 -19.69 4.90 2.59
C SER A 584 -18.52 3.94 2.45
N TYR A 585 -18.68 2.87 1.68
CA TYR A 585 -17.67 1.84 1.53
C TYR A 585 -17.27 1.72 0.05
N ALA A 586 -16.00 1.96 -0.23
CA ALA A 586 -15.42 1.74 -1.55
C ALA A 586 -14.71 0.37 -1.57
N HIS A 587 -15.21 -0.53 -2.43
CA HIS A 587 -14.63 -1.86 -2.60
C HIS A 587 -13.53 -1.80 -3.66
N ALA A 588 -12.39 -2.44 -3.37
CA ALA A 588 -11.31 -2.62 -4.34
C ALA A 588 -11.69 -3.66 -5.39
N VAL A 589 -11.08 -3.54 -6.55
CA VAL A 589 -11.07 -4.59 -7.58
C VAL A 589 -9.68 -5.21 -7.58
N ASP A 590 -9.62 -6.49 -7.21
CA ASP A 590 -8.36 -7.25 -7.18
C ASP A 590 -8.28 -8.13 -8.43
N ASP A 591 -7.27 -7.89 -9.27
CA ASP A 591 -6.99 -8.61 -10.50
C ASP A 591 -5.86 -9.62 -10.28
N LEU A 592 -6.17 -10.88 -10.51
CA LEU A 592 -5.25 -12.02 -10.39
C LEU A 592 -4.72 -12.51 -11.75
N SER A 593 -4.91 -11.75 -12.84
CA SER A 593 -4.49 -12.15 -14.19
C SER A 593 -2.99 -12.46 -14.31
N GLU A 594 -2.16 -11.82 -13.48
CA GLU A 594 -0.72 -12.07 -13.41
C GLU A 594 -0.36 -13.28 -12.52
N CYS A 595 -1.33 -13.92 -11.88
CA CYS A 595 -1.14 -15.11 -11.06
C CYS A 595 -1.12 -16.37 -11.91
N LYS A 596 -0.14 -17.27 -11.67
CA LYS A 596 -0.02 -18.55 -12.40
C LYS A 596 -1.19 -19.50 -12.11
N SER A 597 -1.80 -19.39 -10.93
CA SER A 597 -2.92 -20.24 -10.49
C SER A 597 -3.98 -19.39 -9.79
N PRO A 598 -4.72 -18.53 -10.51
CA PRO A 598 -5.67 -17.60 -9.89
C PRO A 598 -6.79 -18.32 -9.13
N ASP A 599 -7.19 -19.50 -9.56
CA ASP A 599 -8.27 -20.31 -8.94
C ASP A 599 -7.88 -20.86 -7.55
N GLU A 600 -6.58 -20.86 -7.20
CA GLU A 600 -6.12 -21.30 -5.88
C GLU A 600 -6.36 -20.26 -4.79
N TYR A 601 -6.57 -18.99 -5.15
CA TYR A 601 -6.69 -17.86 -4.22
C TYR A 601 -8.08 -17.25 -4.27
N PRO A 602 -8.96 -17.58 -3.30
CA PRO A 602 -10.30 -17.00 -3.24
C PRO A 602 -10.23 -15.46 -3.13
N PRO A 603 -11.11 -14.72 -3.82
CA PRO A 603 -11.12 -13.25 -3.74
C PRO A 603 -11.29 -12.72 -2.31
N GLU A 604 -12.01 -13.46 -1.45
CA GLU A 604 -12.16 -13.11 -0.02
C GLU A 604 -10.82 -13.17 0.72
N TYR A 605 -9.96 -14.13 0.37
CA TYR A 605 -8.61 -14.19 0.90
C TYR A 605 -7.77 -13.02 0.42
N VAL A 606 -7.81 -12.71 -0.88
CA VAL A 606 -7.07 -11.57 -1.45
C VAL A 606 -7.55 -10.25 -0.83
N ALA A 607 -8.87 -10.09 -0.65
CA ALA A 607 -9.46 -8.92 -0.01
C ALA A 607 -9.06 -8.78 1.47
N SER A 608 -8.81 -9.89 2.18
CA SER A 608 -8.37 -9.85 3.58
C SER A 608 -6.88 -9.50 3.76
N LEU A 609 -6.11 -9.42 2.67
CA LEU A 609 -4.69 -9.13 2.73
C LEU A 609 -4.41 -7.65 3.00
N HIS A 610 -3.71 -7.39 4.09
CA HIS A 610 -3.14 -6.08 4.39
C HIS A 610 -1.73 -5.99 3.80
N VAL A 611 -1.60 -5.32 2.66
CA VAL A 611 -0.32 -5.17 1.96
C VAL A 611 0.23 -3.78 2.21
N HIS A 612 1.49 -3.72 2.63
CA HIS A 612 2.17 -2.45 2.87
C HIS A 612 2.19 -1.58 1.59
N GLY A 613 1.82 -0.31 1.72
CA GLY A 613 1.79 0.64 0.59
C GLY A 613 0.59 0.48 -0.36
N SER A 614 -0.34 -0.45 -0.07
CA SER A 614 -1.61 -0.62 -0.80
C SER A 614 -2.79 -0.21 0.08
N PRO A 615 -3.85 0.39 -0.48
CA PRO A 615 -5.07 0.67 0.27
C PRO A 615 -5.78 -0.63 0.70
N PRO A 616 -6.65 -0.58 1.72
CA PRO A 616 -7.47 -1.71 2.11
C PRO A 616 -8.45 -2.10 0.99
N ALA A 617 -8.84 -3.37 0.94
CA ALA A 617 -9.82 -3.84 -0.04
C ALA A 617 -11.19 -3.18 0.15
N VAL A 618 -11.58 -2.93 1.39
CA VAL A 618 -12.77 -2.15 1.73
C VAL A 618 -12.30 -0.87 2.42
N LEU A 619 -12.49 0.25 1.76
CA LEU A 619 -12.10 1.57 2.25
C LEU A 619 -13.33 2.28 2.78
N THR A 620 -13.34 2.60 4.06
CA THR A 620 -14.38 3.42 4.70
C THR A 620 -14.15 4.88 4.33
N LEU A 621 -15.18 5.53 3.76
CA LEU A 621 -15.17 6.92 3.36
C LEU A 621 -16.18 7.70 4.23
N LYS A 622 -15.72 8.76 4.87
CA LYS A 622 -16.56 9.73 5.58
C LYS A 622 -16.15 11.14 5.17
N THR A 623 -17.09 11.96 4.77
CA THR A 623 -16.89 13.38 4.44
C THR A 623 -16.35 14.12 5.67
N GLY A 624 -15.37 15.00 5.47
CA GLY A 624 -14.65 15.70 6.54
C GLY A 624 -13.56 14.85 7.23
N ALA A 625 -13.47 13.56 6.94
CA ALA A 625 -12.43 12.73 7.51
C ALA A 625 -11.08 12.91 6.80
N ARG A 626 -10.01 12.65 7.56
CA ARG A 626 -8.63 12.79 7.12
C ARG A 626 -8.07 11.47 6.59
N TYR A 627 -7.44 11.57 5.43
CA TYR A 627 -6.78 10.45 4.75
C TYR A 627 -5.35 10.81 4.37
N MET A 628 -4.51 9.81 4.22
CA MET A 628 -3.16 9.92 3.68
C MET A 628 -3.15 9.45 2.23
N ILE A 629 -2.50 10.20 1.36
CA ILE A 629 -2.22 9.81 -0.03
C ILE A 629 -1.17 8.70 -0.01
N LEU A 630 -1.41 7.62 -0.78
CA LEU A 630 -0.55 6.43 -0.80
C LEU A 630 0.36 6.33 -2.04
N ARG A 631 0.22 7.26 -2.99
CA ARG A 631 0.98 7.29 -4.24
C ARG A 631 1.50 8.69 -4.55
N ASN A 632 2.61 8.75 -5.28
CA ASN A 632 3.07 9.99 -5.87
C ASN A 632 2.29 10.23 -7.15
N LEU A 633 1.22 11.03 -7.06
CA LEU A 633 0.30 11.30 -8.16
C LEU A 633 0.65 12.62 -8.87
N TYR A 634 1.06 13.62 -8.10
CA TYR A 634 1.49 14.93 -8.60
C TYR A 634 2.48 15.60 -7.64
N PRO A 635 3.76 15.26 -7.70
CA PRO A 635 4.78 15.95 -6.92
C PRO A 635 4.90 17.45 -7.28
N PRO A 636 5.10 18.34 -6.30
CA PRO A 636 5.22 18.06 -4.86
C PRO A 636 3.89 18.05 -4.10
N CYS A 637 2.75 18.35 -4.74
CA CYS A 637 1.47 18.59 -4.06
C CYS A 637 0.73 17.30 -3.66
N LEU A 638 0.76 16.26 -4.50
CA LEU A 638 0.11 14.97 -4.26
C LEU A 638 1.14 13.85 -4.18
N CYS A 639 1.74 13.70 -3.03
CA CYS A 639 2.77 12.70 -2.77
C CYS A 639 2.34 11.70 -1.69
N ASN A 640 2.96 10.52 -1.70
CA ASN A 640 2.81 9.55 -0.64
C ASN A 640 3.19 10.17 0.72
N GLY A 641 2.28 10.03 1.71
CA GLY A 641 2.44 10.59 3.05
C GLY A 641 1.76 11.94 3.26
N ILE A 642 1.32 12.64 2.21
CA ILE A 642 0.56 13.89 2.33
C ILE A 642 -0.84 13.61 2.87
N LEU A 643 -1.28 14.46 3.78
CA LEU A 643 -2.60 14.38 4.38
C LEU A 643 -3.59 15.23 3.60
N ALA A 644 -4.79 14.68 3.42
CA ALA A 644 -5.90 15.33 2.76
C ALA A 644 -7.22 15.04 3.47
N GLU A 645 -8.16 15.97 3.37
CA GLU A 645 -9.53 15.86 3.86
C GLU A 645 -10.46 15.45 2.72
N LEU A 646 -11.34 14.49 2.94
CA LEU A 646 -12.38 14.13 1.99
C LEU A 646 -13.51 15.15 2.01
N ILE A 647 -13.72 15.89 0.92
CA ILE A 647 -14.81 16.85 0.77
C ILE A 647 -16.08 16.13 0.33
N GLU A 648 -15.99 15.35 -0.72
CA GLU A 648 -17.06 14.57 -1.33
C GLU A 648 -16.52 13.37 -2.06
N HIS A 649 -17.34 12.41 -2.36
CA HIS A 649 -16.95 11.27 -3.18
C HIS A 649 -18.12 10.82 -4.07
N SER A 650 -17.75 10.33 -5.25
CA SER A 650 -18.60 9.53 -6.11
C SER A 650 -18.14 8.06 -6.11
N ARG A 651 -18.74 7.24 -6.94
CA ARG A 651 -18.22 5.88 -7.18
C ARG A 651 -16.89 5.87 -7.91
N LEU A 652 -16.64 6.86 -8.74
CA LEU A 652 -15.48 6.95 -9.62
C LEU A 652 -14.36 7.81 -9.04
N MET A 653 -14.71 8.86 -8.28
CA MET A 653 -13.76 9.87 -7.82
C MET A 653 -13.94 10.26 -6.34
N CYS A 654 -12.83 10.63 -5.70
CA CYS A 654 -12.81 11.29 -4.40
C CYS A 654 -12.28 12.71 -4.54
N THR A 655 -13.06 13.72 -4.13
CA THR A 655 -12.63 15.12 -4.05
C THR A 655 -11.94 15.37 -2.73
N MET A 656 -10.65 15.67 -2.78
CA MET A 656 -9.78 15.81 -1.61
C MET A 656 -9.23 17.23 -1.52
N ARG A 657 -9.26 17.82 -0.32
CA ARG A 657 -8.53 19.05 0.03
C ARG A 657 -7.22 18.68 0.71
N ILE A 658 -6.11 19.12 0.17
CA ILE A 658 -4.80 18.89 0.79
C ILE A 658 -4.69 19.72 2.07
N ILE A 659 -4.29 19.11 3.18
CA ILE A 659 -4.14 19.76 4.50
C ILE A 659 -2.68 19.83 4.97
N SER A 660 -1.74 19.16 4.31
CA SER A 660 -0.32 19.21 4.64
C SER A 660 0.56 19.34 3.40
N GLY A 661 1.76 19.88 3.56
CA GLY A 661 2.76 20.01 2.50
C GLY A 661 2.53 21.18 1.54
N PRO A 662 3.27 21.23 0.43
CA PRO A 662 3.29 22.37 -0.51
C PRO A 662 1.96 22.66 -1.21
N GLY A 663 1.08 21.65 -1.30
CA GLY A 663 -0.26 21.77 -1.90
C GLY A 663 -1.36 22.12 -0.91
N ALA A 664 -1.05 22.52 0.33
CA ALA A 664 -2.07 22.78 1.35
C ALA A 664 -3.11 23.81 0.87
N GLY A 665 -4.40 23.48 1.06
CA GLY A 665 -5.54 24.25 0.60
C GLY A 665 -6.01 23.92 -0.82
N GLN A 666 -5.21 23.28 -1.66
CA GLN A 666 -5.61 22.88 -3.01
C GLN A 666 -6.58 21.70 -2.98
N ILE A 667 -7.46 21.66 -3.98
CA ILE A 667 -8.46 20.61 -4.14
C ILE A 667 -8.11 19.77 -5.36
N PHE A 668 -8.12 18.46 -5.20
CA PHE A 668 -7.87 17.50 -6.27
C PHE A 668 -8.97 16.44 -6.32
N LYS A 669 -9.28 15.94 -7.51
CA LYS A 669 -10.15 14.79 -7.71
C LYS A 669 -9.32 13.56 -8.02
N LEU A 670 -9.42 12.55 -7.15
CA LEU A 670 -8.63 11.33 -7.21
C LEU A 670 -9.46 10.17 -7.74
N PRO A 671 -9.10 9.57 -8.88
CA PRO A 671 -9.69 8.33 -9.35
C PRO A 671 -9.12 7.12 -8.61
N ARG A 672 -9.66 5.94 -8.84
CA ARG A 672 -9.03 4.69 -8.45
C ARG A 672 -7.76 4.46 -9.24
N VAL A 673 -6.72 3.96 -8.58
CA VAL A 673 -5.43 3.66 -9.22
C VAL A 673 -5.03 2.21 -8.97
N SER A 674 -4.20 1.68 -9.86
CA SER A 674 -3.72 0.30 -9.79
C SER A 674 -2.49 0.19 -8.89
N PHE A 675 -2.53 -0.71 -7.91
CA PHE A 675 -1.43 -1.05 -7.01
C PHE A 675 -0.94 -2.45 -7.35
N HIS A 676 0.24 -2.55 -7.98
CA HIS A 676 0.87 -3.83 -8.29
C HIS A 676 1.49 -4.42 -7.02
N VAL A 677 0.94 -5.55 -6.60
CA VAL A 677 1.41 -6.33 -5.45
C VAL A 677 2.16 -7.53 -6.00
N THR A 678 3.48 -7.46 -5.97
CA THR A 678 4.34 -8.57 -6.42
C THR A 678 4.72 -9.47 -5.26
N SER A 679 5.00 -10.73 -5.56
CA SER A 679 5.50 -11.71 -4.58
C SER A 679 6.78 -11.22 -3.87
N GLU A 680 7.64 -10.52 -4.60
CA GLU A 680 8.86 -9.91 -4.07
C GLU A 680 8.55 -8.80 -3.05
N ASN A 681 7.55 -7.96 -3.33
CA ASN A 681 7.19 -6.82 -2.48
C ASN A 681 6.23 -7.19 -1.35
N SER A 682 5.43 -8.25 -1.48
CA SER A 682 4.41 -8.64 -0.51
C SER A 682 4.78 -9.85 0.35
N GLY A 683 5.76 -10.68 -0.09
CA GLY A 683 6.04 -11.98 0.52
C GLY A 683 4.93 -13.01 0.27
N LEU A 684 3.95 -12.67 -0.57
CA LEU A 684 2.90 -13.58 -1.00
C LEU A 684 3.44 -14.53 -2.08
N PRO A 685 2.91 -15.72 -2.20
CA PRO A 685 3.34 -16.67 -3.23
C PRO A 685 2.81 -16.34 -4.64
N PHE A 686 2.11 -15.22 -4.81
CA PHE A 686 1.49 -14.80 -6.06
C PHE A 686 1.49 -13.28 -6.21
N ASN A 687 1.32 -12.83 -7.46
CA ASN A 687 1.14 -11.43 -7.80
C ASN A 687 -0.34 -11.12 -8.01
N PHE A 688 -0.74 -9.89 -7.72
CA PHE A 688 -2.05 -9.38 -8.09
C PHE A 688 -2.02 -7.85 -8.20
N VAL A 689 -3.02 -7.29 -8.87
CA VAL A 689 -3.19 -5.85 -8.99
C VAL A 689 -4.43 -5.43 -8.23
N ARG A 690 -4.28 -4.59 -7.20
CA ARG A 690 -5.40 -3.99 -6.46
C ARG A 690 -5.72 -2.63 -7.04
N ARG A 691 -6.96 -2.43 -7.44
CA ARG A 691 -7.46 -1.15 -7.90
C ARG A 691 -8.38 -0.53 -6.87
N GLN A 692 -7.97 0.62 -6.32
CA GLN A 692 -8.69 1.31 -5.25
C GLN A 692 -8.29 2.79 -5.25
N PHE A 693 -9.06 3.63 -4.57
CA PHE A 693 -8.67 5.00 -4.30
C PHE A 693 -7.32 5.04 -3.57
N PRO A 694 -6.38 5.91 -4.01
CA PRO A 694 -5.01 5.96 -3.48
C PRO A 694 -4.92 6.64 -2.11
N ILE A 695 -5.83 6.31 -1.22
CA ILE A 695 -5.95 6.92 0.12
C ILE A 695 -6.16 5.85 1.20
N SER A 696 -5.78 6.20 2.42
CA SER A 696 -6.03 5.41 3.62
C SER A 696 -6.34 6.33 4.78
N PRO A 697 -7.21 5.97 5.72
CA PRO A 697 -7.43 6.76 6.94
C PRO A 697 -6.12 7.08 7.64
N ALA A 698 -5.97 8.30 8.16
CA ALA A 698 -4.69 8.82 8.65
C ALA A 698 -4.79 9.59 9.96
N TYR A 699 -5.57 9.10 10.89
CA TYR A 699 -5.56 9.55 12.29
C TYR A 699 -4.48 8.82 13.08
N CYS A 700 -4.27 7.54 12.76
CA CYS A 700 -3.18 6.74 13.28
C CYS A 700 -2.33 6.21 12.11
N VAL A 701 -1.00 6.34 12.25
CA VAL A 701 -0.04 5.82 11.27
C VAL A 701 1.05 5.03 12.00
N THR A 702 1.76 4.16 11.26
CA THR A 702 2.94 3.51 11.83
C THR A 702 4.04 4.53 12.09
N VAL A 703 4.83 4.32 13.14
CA VAL A 703 5.98 5.18 13.48
C VAL A 703 6.90 5.39 12.26
N HIS A 704 7.09 4.38 11.41
CA HIS A 704 7.86 4.50 10.16
C HIS A 704 7.34 5.61 9.23
N LYS A 705 6.03 5.75 9.12
CA LYS A 705 5.42 6.79 8.25
C LYS A 705 5.48 8.20 8.85
N SER A 706 5.74 8.34 10.15
CA SER A 706 5.92 9.64 10.80
C SER A 706 7.36 10.17 10.69
N GLN A 707 8.31 9.36 10.20
CA GLN A 707 9.71 9.78 10.06
C GLN A 707 9.82 11.00 9.13
N GLY A 708 10.69 11.94 9.48
CA GLY A 708 10.84 13.23 8.78
C GLY A 708 9.79 14.29 9.12
N GLN A 709 8.68 13.95 9.81
CA GLN A 709 7.63 14.91 10.18
C GLN A 709 7.92 15.61 11.52
N THR A 710 7.40 16.82 11.66
CA THR A 710 7.29 17.52 12.95
C THR A 710 5.81 17.64 13.28
N LEU A 711 5.42 17.18 14.46
CA LEU A 711 4.03 17.14 14.91
C LEU A 711 3.84 18.05 16.12
N SER A 712 2.64 18.62 16.25
CA SER A 712 2.30 19.46 17.40
C SER A 712 1.88 18.65 18.62
N ARG A 713 1.26 17.50 18.39
CA ARG A 713 0.81 16.57 19.43
C ARG A 713 0.76 15.15 18.91
N ILE A 714 1.20 14.19 19.73
CA ILE A 714 1.15 12.77 19.38
C ILE A 714 0.46 11.94 20.45
N ALA A 715 -0.11 10.78 20.05
CA ALA A 715 -0.36 9.68 20.97
C ALA A 715 0.42 8.44 20.48
N ILE A 716 1.12 7.80 21.37
CA ILE A 716 1.77 6.52 21.10
C ILE A 716 0.85 5.40 21.57
N ILE A 717 0.44 4.54 20.66
CA ILE A 717 -0.42 3.37 20.92
C ILE A 717 0.46 2.14 20.90
N ALA A 718 0.82 1.62 22.08
CA ALA A 718 1.77 0.52 22.23
C ALA A 718 1.03 -0.77 22.61
N ASP A 719 0.63 -1.55 21.61
CA ASP A 719 0.07 -2.90 21.77
C ASP A 719 1.16 -3.96 21.96
N THR A 720 2.37 -3.67 21.48
CA THR A 720 3.57 -4.52 21.56
C THR A 720 4.78 -3.70 21.99
N ASP A 721 5.83 -4.36 22.42
CA ASP A 721 7.13 -3.72 22.64
C ASP A 721 7.74 -3.25 21.32
N ALA A 722 8.63 -2.25 21.39
CA ALA A 722 9.37 -1.82 20.23
C ALA A 722 10.26 -2.97 19.71
N PHE A 723 9.99 -3.43 18.49
CA PHE A 723 10.68 -4.58 17.90
C PHE A 723 11.89 -4.21 17.03
N ALA A 724 12.05 -2.93 16.69
CA ALA A 724 13.13 -2.44 15.80
C ALA A 724 13.94 -1.34 16.47
N HIS A 725 15.21 -1.22 16.03
CA HIS A 725 16.09 -0.12 16.41
C HIS A 725 15.45 1.24 16.11
N GLY A 726 15.53 2.17 17.05
CA GLY A 726 15.11 3.56 16.89
C GLY A 726 13.62 3.81 16.87
N LEU A 727 12.76 2.80 17.06
CA LEU A 727 11.31 2.96 16.96
C LEU A 727 10.76 3.93 18.01
N VAL A 728 11.20 3.79 19.26
CA VAL A 728 10.81 4.70 20.38
C VAL A 728 11.40 6.10 20.16
N TYR A 729 12.66 6.17 19.75
CA TYR A 729 13.32 7.44 19.45
C TYR A 729 12.58 8.22 18.35
N VAL A 730 12.22 7.57 17.24
CA VAL A 730 11.47 8.21 16.16
C VAL A 730 10.12 8.71 16.66
N ALA A 731 9.37 7.91 17.41
CA ALA A 731 8.06 8.30 17.92
C ALA A 731 8.14 9.55 18.82
N LEU A 732 9.00 9.54 19.83
CA LEU A 732 9.17 10.64 20.77
C LEU A 732 9.78 11.87 20.11
N SER A 733 10.72 11.72 19.17
CA SER A 733 11.35 12.85 18.48
C SER A 733 10.43 13.63 17.53
N ARG A 734 9.16 13.23 17.36
CA ARG A 734 8.18 13.99 16.54
C ARG A 734 7.74 15.28 17.19
N VAL A 735 7.75 15.36 18.51
CA VAL A 735 7.37 16.53 19.32
C VAL A 735 8.56 17.09 20.11
N GLY A 736 8.37 18.21 20.79
CA GLY A 736 9.45 18.89 21.53
C GLY A 736 9.35 18.84 23.05
N LYS A 737 8.28 18.26 23.63
CA LYS A 737 8.09 18.21 25.08
C LYS A 737 7.07 17.15 25.49
N TRP A 738 7.14 16.71 26.74
CA TRP A 738 6.20 15.72 27.30
C TRP A 738 4.73 16.16 27.26
N ALA A 739 4.45 17.46 27.41
CA ALA A 739 3.08 17.96 27.34
C ALA A 739 2.36 17.71 26.02
N ASP A 740 3.13 17.42 24.95
CA ASP A 740 2.60 17.11 23.62
C ASP A 740 2.55 15.60 23.34
N VAL A 741 2.91 14.76 24.32
CA VAL A 741 2.87 13.30 24.24
C VAL A 741 1.68 12.77 25.01
N THR A 742 0.93 11.88 24.38
CA THR A 742 -0.04 11.01 25.04
C THR A 742 0.42 9.56 24.83
N PHE A 743 0.23 8.72 25.81
CA PHE A 743 0.59 7.31 25.75
C PHE A 743 -0.60 6.44 26.14
N HIS A 744 -0.87 5.43 25.35
CA HIS A 744 -1.89 4.43 25.64
C HIS A 744 -1.35 3.04 25.36
N SER A 745 -1.43 2.15 26.34
CA SER A 745 -1.13 0.74 26.19
C SER A 745 -2.35 -0.11 26.54
N PRO A 746 -2.85 -0.93 25.60
CA PRO A 746 -3.88 -1.92 25.92
C PRO A 746 -3.46 -2.91 27.02
N ARG A 747 -2.14 -3.04 27.26
CA ARG A 747 -1.57 -3.86 28.33
C ARG A 747 -1.45 -3.15 29.67
N CYS A 748 -1.98 -1.90 29.77
CA CYS A 748 -1.90 -1.06 30.96
C CYS A 748 -0.47 -0.77 31.45
N GLU A 749 0.52 -0.78 30.55
CA GLU A 749 1.89 -0.41 30.86
C GLU A 749 2.06 1.11 30.87
N THR A 750 3.00 1.58 31.68
CA THR A 750 3.33 3.00 31.83
C THR A 750 4.75 3.32 31.39
N PHE A 751 5.37 2.43 30.66
CA PHE A 751 6.72 2.56 30.13
C PHE A 751 6.83 2.02 28.71
N LEU A 752 7.87 2.44 27.99
CA LEU A 752 8.22 1.95 26.65
C LEU A 752 9.58 1.25 26.71
N ILE A 753 9.63 0.01 26.25
CA ILE A 753 10.91 -0.70 26.08
C ILE A 753 11.58 -0.18 24.80
N ASN A 754 12.79 0.34 24.95
CA ASN A 754 13.60 0.85 23.85
C ASN A 754 14.50 -0.24 23.27
N LYS A 755 14.66 -0.26 21.97
CA LYS A 755 15.55 -1.18 21.26
C LYS A 755 16.53 -0.40 20.39
N VAL A 756 17.82 -0.53 20.71
CA VAL A 756 18.91 0.17 20.02
C VAL A 756 19.96 -0.83 19.54
N CYS A 757 20.40 -0.69 18.31
CA CYS A 757 21.56 -1.38 17.75
C CYS A 757 22.77 -0.46 17.86
N LYS A 758 23.71 -0.76 18.75
CA LYS A 758 24.88 0.10 19.01
C LYS A 758 25.80 0.22 17.80
N GLU A 759 25.87 -0.82 16.97
CA GLU A 759 26.66 -0.86 15.74
C GLU A 759 26.26 0.24 14.71
N LEU A 760 25.07 0.83 14.84
CA LEU A 760 24.59 1.91 13.97
C LEU A 760 24.89 3.32 14.54
N ILE A 761 25.30 3.42 15.79
CA ILE A 761 25.47 4.70 16.48
C ILE A 761 26.97 5.01 16.67
N GLU A 762 27.78 4.00 16.88
CA GLU A 762 29.25 4.08 16.99
C GLU A 762 29.90 4.27 15.60
#